data_1ab32a097bd4855e9a4aab26d2114653
#
_entry.id   1ab32a097bd4855e9a4aab26d2114653
#
_cell.length_a   1.000
_cell.length_b   1.000
_cell.length_c   1.000
_cell.angle_alpha   90.00
_cell.angle_beta   90.00
_cell.angle_gamma   90.00
#
_symmetry.space_group_name_H-M   'P 1'
#
loop_
_entity.id
_entity.type
_entity.pdbx_description
1 polymer ?
#
loop_
_entity_poly.entity_id
_entity_poly.type
_entity_poly.pdbx_seq_one_letter_code
_entity_poly.pdbx_strand_id
1 'polypeptide(L)'
;MLALGVTGREVAATGQNRRAIYIENDGQVFDARGTFLTGSYNNAAVRAPDGTPGVTTSGLRINDPRIFPYRLNGAGPGMARDQDLRNWTFSADWQATRTLAFNLAHNYQRTTAKVTLMTGADPTLRGDANRTLGINGPANPYAGRLYFDGNWRRDVHTGEVRETRLAASWTVEPARRWLGRHRLAAMASIQDQYDVRANSWLALAGRPYSPVPNNANNRITVRNYLTEGAYGTYRVGDHRRLPTTVNFDGRAFGLVFANEVAGANNSGGEQEAFSLLGVAQSYFLDGRLVTTAGYRQDRVDVIELGFANDPLVGDVVIRDRALARTTSATGHTGTAGVVAHLRPWLSLLANYSTNQGVPSFVRKTFPRGELAPPSEGVGSDVGFSLDLLGGRLNAKVVYFTSLERGKVTTTGFVGAAGRNRRVADALESALTGPGRPFTASAWAPIEAELTPPATAAGSDYEADGYEARVTANLTRGWRLVANYSRTDTRRTNVSREIIEWYGFRTQDGRVVQGVRQDATGRWIVDPAAYLPGGTAARWLELAGRHPEAAPGTLTTSSGITLAQELFDVVDALNDAKEENEQRWGVRPHKVSLFTAYDFREGALRGWTLGGGWRWRSANIIGRTSSGAEITGQALSAADLLLAHTRTFRGVPGRFRFQLNVANALNQTDLVPVRYAVSEANPDGFLLPGGRGRAYSRYDLVTPREWRLTTTWNY
;
A
#
# COMPACT_ATOMS: atom_id res chain seq x y z
N MET A 1 -18.84 -34.60 -4.77
CA MET A 1 -17.40 -34.47 -4.42
C MET A 1 -16.49 -35.05 -5.50
N LEU A 2 -16.66 -36.32 -5.86
CA LEU A 2 -15.82 -36.94 -6.90
C LEU A 2 -15.92 -36.27 -8.27
N ALA A 3 -17.10 -35.73 -8.63
CA ALA A 3 -17.31 -35.03 -9.90
C ALA A 3 -16.51 -33.72 -10.04
N LEU A 4 -16.23 -33.04 -8.92
CA LEU A 4 -15.37 -31.85 -8.89
C LEU A 4 -13.93 -32.15 -8.49
N GLY A 5 -13.57 -33.43 -8.28
CA GLY A 5 -12.24 -33.86 -7.87
C GLY A 5 -11.81 -33.23 -6.53
N VAL A 6 -12.76 -32.87 -5.68
CA VAL A 6 -12.45 -32.31 -4.37
C VAL A 6 -11.84 -33.39 -3.51
N THR A 7 -10.56 -33.29 -3.24
CA THR A 7 -9.84 -34.15 -2.30
C THR A 7 -9.59 -33.37 -1.02
N GLY A 8 -9.98 -33.92 0.12
CA GLY A 8 -9.76 -33.31 1.42
C GLY A 8 -9.02 -34.27 2.34
N ARG A 9 -8.26 -33.72 3.25
CA ARG A 9 -7.65 -34.45 4.34
C ARG A 9 -8.50 -34.25 5.59
N GLU A 10 -8.95 -35.32 6.17
CA GLU A 10 -9.55 -35.29 7.49
C GLU A 10 -8.49 -34.91 8.53
N VAL A 11 -8.65 -33.76 9.16
CA VAL A 11 -7.79 -33.35 10.26
C VAL A 11 -8.53 -33.69 11.54
N ALA A 12 -7.95 -34.58 12.35
CA ALA A 12 -8.53 -34.96 13.62
C ALA A 12 -8.83 -33.75 14.50
N ALA A 13 -9.96 -33.78 15.20
CA ALA A 13 -10.42 -32.73 16.10
C ALA A 13 -9.52 -32.66 17.35
N THR A 14 -8.32 -32.12 17.20
CA THR A 14 -7.36 -31.95 18.28
C THR A 14 -7.34 -30.54 18.80
N GLY A 15 -8.45 -29.95 19.12
CA GLY A 15 -8.38 -28.60 19.63
C GLY A 15 -9.69 -27.98 20.01
N GLN A 16 -9.65 -27.12 21.01
CA GLN A 16 -10.77 -26.34 21.52
C GLN A 16 -11.14 -25.15 20.63
N ASN A 17 -10.57 -25.05 19.44
CA ASN A 17 -10.78 -23.91 18.54
C ASN A 17 -12.14 -23.99 17.84
N ARG A 18 -13.14 -23.37 18.44
CA ARG A 18 -14.45 -23.20 17.84
C ARG A 18 -14.40 -22.16 16.73
N ARG A 19 -15.15 -22.40 15.64
CA ARG A 19 -15.32 -21.45 14.54
C ARG A 19 -16.77 -21.40 14.13
N ALA A 20 -17.46 -20.28 14.38
CA ALA A 20 -18.79 -20.04 13.89
C ALA A 20 -18.71 -19.67 12.40
N ILE A 21 -19.35 -20.49 11.54
CA ILE A 21 -19.47 -20.21 10.11
C ILE A 21 -20.92 -19.93 9.78
N TYR A 22 -21.19 -18.74 9.27
CA TYR A 22 -22.48 -18.32 8.76
C TYR A 22 -22.52 -18.53 7.24
N ILE A 23 -23.47 -19.35 6.78
CA ILE A 23 -23.70 -19.60 5.35
C ILE A 23 -24.65 -18.50 4.83
N GLU A 24 -24.16 -17.64 3.96
CA GLU A 24 -24.95 -16.53 3.43
C GLU A 24 -26.07 -17.02 2.46
N ASN A 25 -25.88 -18.19 1.85
CA ASN A 25 -26.86 -18.75 0.91
C ASN A 25 -28.19 -19.11 1.56
N ASP A 26 -28.20 -19.51 2.83
CA ASP A 26 -29.39 -20.00 3.55
C ASP A 26 -29.54 -19.49 4.99
N GLY A 27 -28.56 -18.75 5.49
CA GLY A 27 -28.58 -18.20 6.85
C GLY A 27 -28.24 -19.20 7.97
N GLN A 28 -27.85 -20.43 7.66
CA GLN A 28 -27.45 -21.40 8.66
C GLN A 28 -26.11 -21.05 9.29
N VAL A 29 -25.95 -21.40 10.57
CA VAL A 29 -24.68 -21.26 11.29
C VAL A 29 -24.29 -22.62 11.83
N PHE A 30 -23.03 -22.98 11.65
CA PHE A 30 -22.49 -24.23 12.16
C PHE A 30 -21.14 -24.08 12.82
N ASP A 31 -20.79 -25.02 13.69
CA ASP A 31 -19.49 -25.07 14.38
C ASP A 31 -18.49 -25.91 13.56
N ALA A 32 -17.45 -25.23 13.11
CA ALA A 32 -16.36 -25.84 12.36
C ALA A 32 -15.20 -26.29 13.27
N ARG A 33 -15.49 -26.81 14.45
CA ARG A 33 -14.45 -27.29 15.38
C ARG A 33 -13.53 -28.31 14.72
N GLY A 34 -12.23 -27.96 14.67
CA GLY A 34 -11.13 -28.89 14.50
C GLY A 34 -10.98 -29.56 13.14
N THR A 35 -12.01 -29.67 12.35
CA THR A 35 -12.00 -30.46 11.13
C THR A 35 -12.65 -29.76 9.97
N PHE A 36 -11.97 -28.70 9.49
CA PHE A 36 -12.28 -28.29 8.14
C PHE A 36 -11.35 -28.99 7.19
N LEU A 37 -11.90 -29.92 6.43
CA LEU A 37 -11.30 -30.37 5.22
C LEU A 37 -11.16 -29.16 4.31
N THR A 38 -10.01 -28.51 4.31
CA THR A 38 -9.65 -27.60 3.24
C THR A 38 -9.41 -28.46 2.02
N GLY A 39 -10.48 -28.69 1.23
CA GLY A 39 -10.34 -29.44 0.00
C GLY A 39 -9.50 -28.67 -0.99
N SER A 40 -8.44 -29.27 -1.46
CA SER A 40 -7.92 -28.95 -2.78
C SER A 40 -8.92 -29.54 -3.80
N TYR A 41 -9.23 -28.79 -4.81
CA TYR A 41 -10.02 -29.31 -5.93
C TYR A 41 -9.07 -29.72 -7.06
N ASN A 42 -9.49 -30.75 -7.82
CA ASN A 42 -8.78 -31.10 -9.05
C ASN A 42 -9.05 -30.00 -10.08
N ASN A 43 -8.04 -29.22 -10.41
CA ASN A 43 -8.14 -28.14 -11.39
C ASN A 43 -8.67 -28.58 -12.75
N ALA A 44 -8.39 -29.82 -13.16
CA ALA A 44 -8.90 -30.40 -14.39
C ALA A 44 -10.41 -30.66 -14.37
N ALA A 45 -11.02 -30.75 -13.19
CA ALA A 45 -12.46 -30.97 -13.03
C ALA A 45 -13.26 -29.64 -12.94
N VAL A 46 -12.62 -28.52 -12.65
CA VAL A 46 -13.28 -27.22 -12.65
C VAL A 46 -13.53 -26.78 -14.08
N ARG A 47 -14.80 -26.66 -14.42
CA ARG A 47 -15.26 -26.34 -15.77
C ARG A 47 -15.78 -24.91 -15.84
N ALA A 48 -15.51 -24.23 -16.95
CA ALA A 48 -16.18 -22.99 -17.30
C ALA A 48 -17.65 -23.25 -17.66
N PRO A 49 -18.51 -22.21 -17.70
CA PRO A 49 -19.91 -22.35 -18.07
C PRO A 49 -20.15 -23.01 -19.43
N ASP A 50 -19.16 -22.94 -20.34
CA ASP A 50 -19.17 -23.60 -21.67
C ASP A 50 -18.72 -25.07 -21.61
N GLY A 51 -18.51 -25.62 -20.40
CA GLY A 51 -18.10 -27.02 -20.19
C GLY A 51 -16.62 -27.33 -20.44
N THR A 52 -15.81 -26.35 -20.89
CA THR A 52 -14.37 -26.54 -21.08
C THR A 52 -13.59 -26.50 -19.76
N PRO A 53 -12.42 -27.16 -19.65
CA PRO A 53 -11.59 -27.05 -18.44
C PRO A 53 -11.23 -25.61 -18.11
N GLY A 54 -11.29 -25.27 -16.82
CA GLY A 54 -10.87 -23.97 -16.31
C GLY A 54 -9.36 -23.81 -16.32
N VAL A 55 -8.89 -22.59 -16.55
CA VAL A 55 -7.46 -22.26 -16.50
C VAL A 55 -7.06 -21.99 -15.05
N THR A 56 -5.93 -22.57 -14.63
CA THR A 56 -5.38 -22.40 -13.30
C THR A 56 -3.96 -21.85 -13.34
N THR A 57 -3.63 -21.04 -12.33
CA THR A 57 -2.26 -20.64 -12.06
C THR A 57 -1.79 -21.35 -10.79
N SER A 58 -0.60 -21.92 -10.76
CA SER A 58 -0.02 -22.60 -9.60
C SER A 58 -1.01 -23.45 -8.79
N GLY A 59 -1.22 -24.68 -9.21
CA GLY A 59 -1.82 -25.80 -8.46
C GLY A 59 -3.22 -25.65 -7.89
N LEU A 60 -3.63 -24.49 -7.39
CA LEU A 60 -4.88 -24.32 -6.62
C LEU A 60 -5.66 -23.04 -6.93
N ARG A 61 -5.17 -22.16 -7.80
CA ARG A 61 -5.86 -20.89 -8.11
C ARG A 61 -6.49 -20.93 -9.48
N ILE A 62 -7.79 -20.69 -9.54
CA ILE A 62 -8.50 -20.52 -10.81
C ILE A 62 -8.22 -19.11 -11.31
N ASN A 63 -7.66 -18.98 -12.49
CA ASN A 63 -7.43 -17.72 -13.18
C ASN A 63 -8.19 -17.69 -14.52
N ASP A 64 -9.43 -18.15 -14.52
CA ASP A 64 -10.29 -18.16 -15.67
C ASP A 64 -11.45 -17.18 -15.48
N PRO A 65 -11.50 -16.07 -16.28
CA PRO A 65 -12.52 -15.05 -16.13
C PRO A 65 -13.94 -15.56 -16.49
N ARG A 66 -14.07 -16.72 -17.10
CA ARG A 66 -15.39 -17.35 -17.35
C ARG A 66 -15.97 -17.97 -16.09
N ILE A 67 -15.10 -18.43 -15.17
CA ILE A 67 -15.44 -18.99 -13.87
C ILE A 67 -15.53 -17.90 -12.82
N PHE A 68 -14.53 -17.01 -12.76
CA PHE A 68 -14.50 -15.90 -11.85
C PHE A 68 -14.17 -14.61 -12.61
N PRO A 69 -15.18 -13.85 -13.05
CA PRO A 69 -14.97 -12.62 -13.81
C PRO A 69 -14.13 -11.60 -13.05
N TYR A 70 -13.09 -11.06 -13.67
CA TYR A 70 -12.20 -10.08 -13.04
C TYR A 70 -12.88 -8.79 -12.57
N ARG A 71 -14.06 -8.48 -13.11
CA ARG A 71 -14.87 -7.32 -12.69
C ARG A 71 -15.80 -7.64 -11.53
N LEU A 72 -15.84 -8.89 -11.09
CA LEU A 72 -16.65 -9.26 -9.94
C LEU A 72 -15.98 -8.74 -8.66
N ASN A 73 -16.68 -7.90 -7.94
CA ASN A 73 -16.24 -7.49 -6.60
C ASN A 73 -16.55 -8.61 -5.61
N GLY A 74 -15.58 -9.46 -5.33
CA GLY A 74 -15.71 -10.57 -4.38
C GLY A 74 -16.07 -10.13 -2.96
N ALA A 75 -15.88 -8.88 -2.59
CA ALA A 75 -16.23 -8.37 -1.26
C ALA A 75 -17.62 -7.71 -1.19
N GLY A 76 -18.30 -7.58 -2.33
CA GLY A 76 -19.67 -7.05 -2.40
C GLY A 76 -19.82 -5.57 -2.03
N PRO A 77 -21.07 -5.08 -1.94
CA PRO A 77 -21.38 -3.68 -1.67
C PRO A 77 -21.20 -3.29 -0.19
N GLY A 78 -20.94 -4.24 0.69
CA GLY A 78 -20.78 -4.01 2.14
C GLY A 78 -19.44 -3.36 2.51
N MET A 79 -18.45 -3.33 1.61
CA MET A 79 -17.22 -2.57 1.82
C MET A 79 -17.53 -1.08 1.65
N ALA A 80 -17.27 -0.33 2.72
CA ALA A 80 -17.57 1.09 2.77
C ALA A 80 -16.48 1.85 3.52
N ARG A 81 -16.28 3.09 3.13
CA ARG A 81 -15.47 4.07 3.88
C ARG A 81 -16.33 5.29 4.12
N ASP A 82 -16.64 5.52 5.39
CA ASP A 82 -17.28 6.74 5.86
C ASP A 82 -16.22 7.65 6.46
N GLN A 83 -16.16 8.89 6.03
CA GLN A 83 -15.13 9.82 6.49
C GLN A 83 -15.77 11.16 6.85
N ASP A 84 -15.49 11.62 8.08
CA ASP A 84 -15.77 12.97 8.56
C ASP A 84 -14.45 13.75 8.60
N LEU A 85 -14.45 14.94 8.01
CA LEU A 85 -13.33 15.86 8.01
C LEU A 85 -13.78 17.21 8.56
N ARG A 86 -13.09 17.69 9.59
CA ARG A 86 -13.24 19.05 10.13
C ARG A 86 -11.92 19.76 9.99
N ASN A 87 -11.95 20.91 9.34
CA ASN A 87 -10.77 21.75 9.17
C ASN A 87 -11.16 23.22 9.34
N TRP A 88 -10.37 23.93 10.11
CA TRP A 88 -10.46 25.38 10.19
C TRP A 88 -9.06 25.98 10.28
N THR A 89 -8.91 27.15 9.66
CA THR A 89 -7.64 27.87 9.62
C THR A 89 -7.91 29.33 10.00
N PHE A 90 -7.09 29.83 10.90
CA PHE A 90 -6.99 31.25 11.20
C PHE A 90 -5.69 31.78 10.60
N SER A 91 -5.73 32.96 9.96
CA SER A 91 -4.53 33.63 9.47
C SER A 91 -4.64 35.13 9.70
N ALA A 92 -3.56 35.73 10.18
CA ALA A 92 -3.42 37.15 10.36
C ALA A 92 -2.14 37.64 9.70
N ASP A 93 -2.26 38.61 8.80
CA ASP A 93 -1.16 39.27 8.10
C ASP A 93 -0.99 40.67 8.64
N TRP A 94 0.23 41.04 8.99
CA TRP A 94 0.57 42.35 9.49
C TRP A 94 1.74 42.95 8.69
N GLN A 95 1.49 44.05 8.01
CA GLN A 95 2.52 44.83 7.35
C GLN A 95 3.09 45.84 8.33
N ALA A 96 4.18 45.52 9.03
CA ALA A 96 4.77 46.37 10.04
C ALA A 96 5.46 47.62 9.46
N THR A 97 6.10 47.46 8.28
CA THR A 97 6.69 48.55 7.50
C THR A 97 6.49 48.28 6.01
N ARG A 98 6.93 49.18 5.15
CA ARG A 98 6.87 48.95 3.69
C ARG A 98 7.67 47.72 3.23
N THR A 99 8.65 47.28 4.02
CA THR A 99 9.58 46.20 3.67
C THR A 99 9.51 44.99 4.61
N LEU A 100 8.81 45.09 5.75
CA LEU A 100 8.72 44.07 6.75
C LEU A 100 7.26 43.66 6.99
N ALA A 101 6.97 42.38 6.83
CA ALA A 101 5.65 41.79 7.06
C ALA A 101 5.76 40.55 7.96
N PHE A 102 4.71 40.31 8.73
CA PHE A 102 4.55 39.12 9.57
C PHE A 102 3.25 38.42 9.18
N ASN A 103 3.27 37.09 9.30
CA ASN A 103 2.10 36.22 9.16
C ASN A 103 2.04 35.30 10.37
N LEU A 104 0.90 35.28 11.07
CA LEU A 104 0.56 34.28 12.09
C LEU A 104 -0.54 33.39 11.50
N ALA A 105 -0.35 32.09 11.50
CA ALA A 105 -1.36 31.14 11.06
C ALA A 105 -1.52 30.04 12.09
N HIS A 106 -2.77 29.60 12.30
CA HIS A 106 -3.11 28.43 13.08
C HIS A 106 -4.07 27.55 12.29
N ASN A 107 -3.76 26.28 12.19
CA ASN A 107 -4.58 25.26 11.52
C ASN A 107 -4.95 24.17 12.49
N TYR A 108 -6.20 23.76 12.45
CA TYR A 108 -6.71 22.57 13.11
C TYR A 108 -7.42 21.69 12.10
N GLN A 109 -7.03 20.42 12.04
CA GLN A 109 -7.69 19.42 11.23
C GLN A 109 -7.96 18.17 12.04
N ARG A 110 -9.17 17.64 11.94
CA ARG A 110 -9.54 16.34 12.47
C ARG A 110 -10.21 15.50 11.41
N THR A 111 -9.74 14.28 11.25
CA THR A 111 -10.31 13.28 10.34
C THR A 111 -10.70 12.05 11.14
N THR A 112 -11.93 11.58 10.98
CA THR A 112 -12.35 10.26 11.44
C THR A 112 -12.81 9.45 10.25
N ALA A 113 -12.15 8.33 9.97
CA ALA A 113 -12.52 7.42 8.89
C ALA A 113 -12.90 6.07 9.49
N LYS A 114 -14.09 5.59 9.13
CA LYS A 114 -14.58 4.25 9.44
C LYS A 114 -14.55 3.44 8.15
N VAL A 115 -13.68 2.44 8.10
CA VAL A 115 -13.51 1.56 6.95
C VAL A 115 -14.03 0.17 7.31
N THR A 116 -15.10 -0.26 6.66
CA THR A 116 -15.61 -1.62 6.78
C THR A 116 -15.14 -2.42 5.57
N LEU A 117 -14.48 -3.52 5.80
CA LEU A 117 -13.91 -4.36 4.75
C LEU A 117 -14.05 -5.85 5.12
N MET A 118 -14.06 -6.70 4.09
CA MET A 118 -13.98 -8.14 4.27
C MET A 118 -12.52 -8.57 4.12
N THR A 119 -11.95 -9.16 5.17
CA THR A 119 -10.61 -9.75 5.11
C THR A 119 -10.70 -11.18 4.61
N GLY A 120 -9.66 -11.64 3.92
CA GLY A 120 -9.75 -12.90 3.17
C GLY A 120 -10.55 -12.75 1.88
N ALA A 121 -10.89 -11.50 1.51
CA ALA A 121 -11.47 -11.17 0.21
C ALA A 121 -10.48 -11.26 -0.96
N ASP A 122 -9.29 -11.76 -0.71
CA ASP A 122 -8.50 -12.46 -1.71
C ASP A 122 -9.17 -13.84 -1.85
N PRO A 123 -10.20 -13.99 -2.71
CA PRO A 123 -11.10 -15.13 -2.62
C PRO A 123 -10.39 -16.34 -3.16
N THR A 124 -9.70 -17.02 -2.26
CA THR A 124 -9.25 -18.36 -2.54
C THR A 124 -10.49 -19.24 -2.63
N LEU A 125 -10.87 -19.59 -3.85
CA LEU A 125 -11.91 -20.58 -4.06
C LEU A 125 -11.47 -21.92 -3.48
N ARG A 126 -12.33 -22.50 -2.64
CA ARG A 126 -12.11 -23.79 -2.01
C ARG A 126 -13.26 -24.71 -2.38
N GLY A 127 -12.99 -26.02 -2.42
CA GLY A 127 -14.04 -27.03 -2.53
C GLY A 127 -14.46 -27.49 -1.13
N ASP A 128 -15.77 -27.62 -0.87
CA ASP A 128 -16.24 -28.18 0.40
C ASP A 128 -16.24 -29.70 0.36
N ALA A 129 -15.26 -30.31 1.06
CA ALA A 129 -15.13 -31.76 1.18
C ALA A 129 -15.95 -32.36 2.33
N ASN A 130 -16.61 -31.53 3.15
CA ASN A 130 -17.33 -31.99 4.31
C ASN A 130 -18.70 -32.59 3.95
N ARG A 131 -19.01 -33.78 4.46
CA ARG A 131 -20.30 -34.46 4.28
C ARG A 131 -21.40 -33.92 5.19
N THR A 132 -20.99 -33.30 6.32
CA THR A 132 -21.88 -32.73 7.32
C THR A 132 -21.52 -31.28 7.60
N LEU A 133 -22.48 -30.49 8.05
CA LEU A 133 -22.26 -29.13 8.55
C LEU A 133 -21.77 -29.20 10.00
N GLY A 134 -20.46 -29.13 10.19
CA GLY A 134 -19.83 -29.32 11.49
C GLY A 134 -19.66 -30.80 11.88
N ILE A 135 -19.13 -31.03 13.10
CA ILE A 135 -18.95 -32.37 13.64
C ILE A 135 -20.32 -32.90 14.09
N ASN A 136 -20.72 -34.06 13.58
CA ASN A 136 -22.01 -34.71 13.90
C ASN A 136 -23.25 -33.79 13.56
N GLY A 137 -23.07 -32.81 12.69
CA GLY A 137 -24.16 -31.96 12.23
C GLY A 137 -25.02 -32.62 11.14
N PRO A 138 -26.04 -31.88 10.62
CA PRO A 138 -26.87 -32.38 9.52
C PRO A 138 -26.07 -32.58 8.25
N ALA A 139 -26.63 -33.32 7.29
CA ALA A 139 -26.01 -33.48 5.97
C ALA A 139 -25.73 -32.13 5.33
N ASN A 140 -24.54 -31.95 4.75
CA ASN A 140 -24.14 -30.73 4.09
C ASN A 140 -24.71 -30.66 2.66
N PRO A 141 -25.72 -29.81 2.39
CA PRO A 141 -26.29 -29.69 1.06
C PRO A 141 -25.35 -29.09 0.02
N TYR A 142 -24.24 -28.51 0.49
CA TYR A 142 -23.20 -27.88 -0.32
C TYR A 142 -21.94 -28.73 -0.51
N ALA A 143 -21.97 -30.00 -0.08
CA ALA A 143 -20.85 -30.90 -0.22
C ALA A 143 -20.37 -30.97 -1.70
N GLY A 144 -19.09 -30.75 -1.92
CA GLY A 144 -18.47 -30.72 -3.25
C GLY A 144 -18.61 -29.41 -4.01
N ARG A 145 -19.34 -28.40 -3.48
CA ARG A 145 -19.42 -27.09 -4.12
C ARG A 145 -18.21 -26.21 -3.84
N LEU A 146 -17.94 -25.28 -4.77
CA LEU A 146 -16.95 -24.24 -4.56
C LEU A 146 -17.50 -23.17 -3.62
N TYR A 147 -16.65 -22.67 -2.73
CA TYR A 147 -16.98 -21.61 -1.80
C TYR A 147 -15.79 -20.70 -1.55
N PHE A 148 -16.05 -19.54 -0.98
CA PHE A 148 -15.03 -18.72 -0.31
C PHE A 148 -15.53 -18.25 1.06
N ASP A 149 -14.59 -17.99 1.94
CA ASP A 149 -14.78 -17.50 3.29
C ASP A 149 -14.25 -16.09 3.41
N GLY A 150 -14.93 -15.26 4.21
CA GLY A 150 -14.47 -13.93 4.57
C GLY A 150 -14.87 -13.56 6.00
N ASN A 151 -14.06 -12.69 6.61
CA ASN A 151 -14.33 -12.14 7.92
C ASN A 151 -14.53 -10.62 7.79
N TRP A 152 -15.65 -10.10 8.29
CA TRP A 152 -15.87 -8.66 8.30
C TRP A 152 -15.01 -7.99 9.38
N ARG A 153 -14.33 -6.92 8.99
CA ARG A 153 -13.52 -6.08 9.85
C ARG A 153 -13.91 -4.62 9.69
N ARG A 154 -13.87 -3.89 10.79
CA ARG A 154 -14.08 -2.45 10.82
C ARG A 154 -12.85 -1.79 11.41
N ASP A 155 -12.21 -0.93 10.63
CA ASP A 155 -11.10 -0.10 11.06
C ASP A 155 -11.63 1.31 11.31
N VAL A 156 -11.38 1.85 12.51
CA VAL A 156 -11.64 3.24 12.83
C VAL A 156 -10.30 3.95 12.93
N HIS A 157 -10.11 4.93 12.07
CA HIS A 157 -8.91 5.73 12.01
C HIS A 157 -9.24 7.17 12.39
N THR A 158 -8.61 7.69 13.45
CA THR A 158 -8.76 9.06 13.90
C THR A 158 -7.40 9.75 13.80
N GLY A 159 -7.35 10.80 12.98
CA GLY A 159 -6.19 11.68 12.86
C GLY A 159 -6.54 13.10 13.27
N GLU A 160 -5.67 13.75 14.02
CA GLU A 160 -5.79 15.15 14.39
C GLU A 160 -4.45 15.84 14.18
N VAL A 161 -4.48 17.03 13.59
CA VAL A 161 -3.30 17.87 13.37
C VAL A 161 -3.60 19.28 13.85
N ARG A 162 -2.71 19.84 14.63
CA ARG A 162 -2.68 21.24 15.04
C ARG A 162 -1.35 21.83 14.64
N GLU A 163 -1.37 22.94 13.95
CA GLU A 163 -0.14 23.65 13.57
C GLU A 163 -0.28 25.12 13.85
N THR A 164 0.69 25.69 14.53
CA THR A 164 0.84 27.15 14.70
C THR A 164 2.13 27.57 14.05
N ARG A 165 2.05 28.58 13.20
CA ARG A 165 3.17 29.08 12.42
C ARG A 165 3.27 30.61 12.53
N LEU A 166 4.48 31.09 12.82
CA LEU A 166 4.86 32.50 12.72
C LEU A 166 5.90 32.64 11.63
N ALA A 167 5.64 33.51 10.66
CA ALA A 167 6.57 33.82 9.60
C ALA A 167 6.83 35.32 9.52
N ALA A 168 8.06 35.70 9.16
CA ALA A 168 8.45 37.07 8.88
C ALA A 168 9.08 37.14 7.48
N SER A 169 8.82 38.22 6.76
CA SER A 169 9.40 38.49 5.45
C SER A 169 9.93 39.92 5.43
N TRP A 170 11.19 40.06 5.02
CA TRP A 170 11.88 41.33 4.95
C TRP A 170 12.52 41.55 3.58
N THR A 171 12.18 42.63 2.92
CA THR A 171 12.82 43.09 1.68
C THR A 171 13.92 44.10 2.01
N VAL A 172 15.14 43.77 1.60
CA VAL A 172 16.33 44.62 1.78
C VAL A 172 16.80 45.12 0.43
N GLU A 173 16.89 46.41 0.28
CA GLU A 173 17.39 47.11 -0.92
C GLU A 173 18.62 47.96 -0.55
N PRO A 174 19.85 47.40 -0.62
CA PRO A 174 21.05 48.15 -0.32
C PRO A 174 21.24 49.33 -1.26
N ALA A 175 21.81 50.44 -0.77
CA ALA A 175 22.06 51.65 -1.58
C ALA A 175 22.98 51.41 -2.78
N ARG A 176 23.87 50.42 -2.68
CA ARG A 176 24.75 50.02 -3.78
C ARG A 176 24.09 48.97 -4.66
N ARG A 177 23.71 49.34 -5.89
CA ARG A 177 22.99 48.46 -6.84
C ARG A 177 23.66 47.13 -7.12
N TRP A 178 24.96 47.04 -7.07
CA TRP A 178 25.72 45.79 -7.30
C TRP A 178 25.49 44.74 -6.20
N LEU A 179 25.08 45.15 -4.99
CA LEU A 179 24.69 44.24 -3.91
C LEU A 179 23.35 43.56 -4.17
N GLY A 180 22.55 44.10 -5.11
CA GLY A 180 21.26 43.50 -5.45
C GLY A 180 20.15 43.85 -4.45
N ARG A 181 18.99 43.25 -4.69
CA ARG A 181 17.84 43.29 -3.78
C ARG A 181 17.64 41.92 -3.17
N HIS A 182 17.37 41.84 -1.87
CA HIS A 182 17.18 40.59 -1.17
C HIS A 182 15.78 40.51 -0.54
N ARG A 183 15.17 39.34 -0.61
CA ARG A 183 14.00 38.96 0.16
C ARG A 183 14.42 37.89 1.15
N LEU A 184 14.37 38.22 2.43
CA LEU A 184 14.67 37.30 3.52
C LEU A 184 13.36 36.85 4.13
N ALA A 185 13.23 35.57 4.41
CA ALA A 185 12.09 35.04 5.14
C ALA A 185 12.59 34.11 6.25
N ALA A 186 11.94 34.20 7.39
CA ALA A 186 12.14 33.29 8.52
C ALA A 186 10.79 32.75 8.98
N MET A 187 10.75 31.53 9.46
CA MET A 187 9.54 30.90 9.97
C MET A 187 9.88 30.01 11.16
N ALA A 188 9.02 30.05 12.17
CA ALA A 188 8.97 29.06 13.24
C ALA A 188 7.59 28.41 13.23
N SER A 189 7.54 27.08 13.39
CA SER A 189 6.26 26.37 13.53
C SER A 189 6.34 25.29 14.61
N ILE A 190 5.19 25.09 15.26
CA ILE A 190 4.94 23.98 16.18
C ILE A 190 3.78 23.21 15.62
N GLN A 191 3.94 21.89 15.50
CA GLN A 191 2.90 20.98 15.00
C GLN A 191 2.73 19.82 15.97
N ASP A 192 1.49 19.58 16.37
CA ASP A 192 1.08 18.40 17.11
C ASP A 192 0.22 17.54 16.18
N GLN A 193 0.59 16.30 16.05
CA GLN A 193 -0.16 15.31 15.28
C GLN A 193 -0.51 14.13 16.17
N TYR A 194 -1.74 13.70 16.06
CA TYR A 194 -2.28 12.50 16.70
C TYR A 194 -2.87 11.60 15.63
N ASP A 195 -2.50 10.32 15.63
CA ASP A 195 -3.00 9.32 14.70
C ASP A 195 -3.24 8.01 15.44
N VAL A 196 -4.48 7.49 15.38
CA VAL A 196 -4.85 6.23 16.03
C VAL A 196 -5.72 5.42 15.10
N ARG A 197 -5.39 4.15 14.99
CA ARG A 197 -6.15 3.15 14.27
C ARG A 197 -6.58 2.04 15.23
N ALA A 198 -7.88 1.81 15.32
CA ALA A 198 -8.48 0.71 16.07
C ALA A 198 -9.19 -0.26 15.12
N ASN A 199 -8.93 -1.55 15.27
CA ASN A 199 -9.53 -2.60 14.45
C ASN A 199 -10.55 -3.39 15.26
N SER A 200 -11.68 -3.70 14.63
CA SER A 200 -12.74 -4.53 15.20
C SER A 200 -13.16 -5.59 14.18
N TRP A 201 -13.42 -6.79 14.67
CA TRP A 201 -13.88 -7.91 13.85
C TRP A 201 -15.33 -8.23 14.18
N LEU A 202 -16.11 -8.63 13.18
CA LEU A 202 -17.44 -9.14 13.42
C LEU A 202 -17.36 -10.44 14.23
N ALA A 203 -18.00 -10.45 15.38
CA ALA A 203 -17.87 -11.52 16.38
C ALA A 203 -19.19 -11.74 17.13
N LEU A 204 -19.28 -12.86 17.83
CA LEU A 204 -20.34 -13.19 18.75
C LEU A 204 -20.25 -12.31 19.99
N ALA A 205 -21.33 -11.64 20.35
CA ALA A 205 -21.40 -10.78 21.53
C ALA A 205 -21.17 -11.57 22.83
N GLY A 206 -20.61 -10.90 23.86
CA GLY A 206 -20.39 -11.49 25.16
C GLY A 206 -19.19 -12.44 25.27
N ARG A 207 -18.41 -12.59 24.21
CA ARG A 207 -17.17 -13.40 24.19
C ARG A 207 -17.35 -14.83 24.69
N PRO A 208 -18.26 -15.62 24.10
CA PRO A 208 -18.68 -16.90 24.67
C PRO A 208 -17.58 -17.95 24.74
N TYR A 209 -16.52 -17.83 23.92
CA TYR A 209 -15.50 -18.87 23.75
C TYR A 209 -14.06 -18.42 24.02
N SER A 210 -13.84 -17.17 24.34
CA SER A 210 -12.53 -16.63 24.72
C SER A 210 -12.71 -15.29 25.45
N PRO A 211 -11.96 -15.01 26.51
CA PRO A 211 -11.99 -13.71 27.17
C PRO A 211 -11.46 -12.58 26.28
N VAL A 212 -10.76 -12.95 25.21
CA VAL A 212 -10.20 -12.01 24.21
C VAL A 212 -11.28 -11.66 23.19
N PRO A 213 -11.69 -10.38 23.06
CA PRO A 213 -12.84 -9.97 22.25
C PRO A 213 -12.79 -10.41 20.81
N ASN A 214 -11.64 -10.22 20.17
CA ASN A 214 -11.44 -10.52 18.76
C ASN A 214 -10.81 -11.89 18.49
N ASN A 215 -10.72 -12.77 19.49
CA ASN A 215 -10.18 -14.10 19.29
C ASN A 215 -10.92 -14.82 18.16
N ALA A 216 -10.20 -15.63 17.37
CA ALA A 216 -10.76 -16.38 16.26
C ALA A 216 -11.95 -17.27 16.66
N ASN A 217 -12.01 -17.71 17.93
CA ASN A 217 -13.10 -18.50 18.48
C ASN A 217 -14.40 -17.70 18.66
N ASN A 218 -14.29 -16.38 18.84
CA ASN A 218 -15.46 -15.48 18.94
C ASN A 218 -15.86 -14.91 17.58
N ARG A 219 -14.97 -14.88 16.57
CA ARG A 219 -15.27 -14.34 15.24
C ARG A 219 -16.27 -15.19 14.50
N ILE A 220 -17.09 -14.53 13.67
CA ILE A 220 -17.92 -15.22 12.71
C ILE A 220 -17.27 -15.14 11.32
N THR A 221 -17.14 -16.28 10.67
CA THR A 221 -16.72 -16.37 9.28
C THR A 221 -17.95 -16.45 8.39
N VAL A 222 -18.04 -15.61 7.37
CA VAL A 222 -19.14 -15.62 6.39
C VAL A 222 -18.69 -16.46 5.20
N ARG A 223 -19.46 -17.52 4.92
CA ARG A 223 -19.23 -18.43 3.81
C ARG A 223 -20.25 -18.24 2.71
N ASN A 224 -19.74 -18.20 1.48
CA ASN A 224 -20.56 -18.11 0.28
C ASN A 224 -20.26 -19.26 -0.65
N TYR A 225 -21.26 -20.07 -0.98
CA TYR A 225 -21.16 -21.13 -1.97
C TYR A 225 -21.51 -20.63 -3.36
N LEU A 226 -20.69 -20.96 -4.33
CA LEU A 226 -20.94 -20.64 -5.72
C LEU A 226 -22.02 -21.54 -6.31
N THR A 227 -22.89 -20.97 -7.10
CA THR A 227 -23.87 -21.75 -7.91
C THR A 227 -23.19 -22.21 -9.18
N GLU A 228 -23.16 -23.50 -9.42
CA GLU A 228 -22.58 -24.09 -10.63
C GLU A 228 -23.28 -23.51 -11.88
N GLY A 229 -22.48 -23.14 -12.88
CA GLY A 229 -22.98 -22.52 -14.11
C GLY A 229 -23.38 -21.06 -14.02
N ALA A 230 -23.49 -20.48 -12.81
CA ALA A 230 -23.91 -19.09 -12.60
C ALA A 230 -22.83 -18.23 -11.96
N TYR A 231 -21.58 -18.54 -12.18
CA TYR A 231 -20.44 -17.89 -11.52
C TYR A 231 -20.37 -16.36 -11.76
N GLY A 232 -20.82 -15.88 -12.91
CA GLY A 232 -20.81 -14.45 -13.23
C GLY A 232 -21.90 -13.62 -12.54
N THR A 233 -22.92 -14.26 -11.95
CA THR A 233 -24.03 -13.62 -11.24
C THR A 233 -23.83 -13.59 -9.72
N TYR A 234 -22.74 -14.12 -9.26
CA TYR A 234 -22.41 -14.26 -7.88
C TYR A 234 -22.34 -12.89 -7.16
N ARG A 235 -23.03 -12.76 -6.05
CA ARG A 235 -23.02 -11.56 -5.19
C ARG A 235 -22.40 -11.93 -3.86
N VAL A 236 -21.31 -11.28 -3.52
CA VAL A 236 -20.74 -11.39 -2.19
C VAL A 236 -21.54 -10.59 -1.19
N GLY A 237 -21.49 -11.05 0.04
CA GLY A 237 -22.27 -10.53 1.14
C GLY A 237 -22.11 -9.06 1.43
N ASP A 238 -23.17 -8.54 1.97
CA ASP A 238 -23.20 -7.22 2.58
C ASP A 238 -23.37 -7.42 4.08
N HIS A 239 -22.38 -7.02 4.90
CA HIS A 239 -22.47 -7.14 6.35
C HIS A 239 -23.74 -6.50 6.94
N ARG A 240 -24.32 -5.51 6.26
CA ARG A 240 -25.59 -4.84 6.65
C ARG A 240 -26.80 -5.73 6.49
N ARG A 241 -26.69 -6.83 5.75
CA ARG A 241 -27.74 -7.83 5.54
C ARG A 241 -27.61 -9.04 6.47
N LEU A 242 -26.48 -9.13 7.20
CA LEU A 242 -26.31 -10.18 8.19
C LEU A 242 -27.37 -10.01 9.30
N PRO A 243 -27.89 -11.09 9.89
CA PRO A 243 -28.81 -11.00 11.00
C PRO A 243 -28.14 -10.31 12.20
N THR A 244 -28.93 -9.64 13.01
CA THR A 244 -28.43 -9.05 14.26
C THR A 244 -28.08 -10.09 15.32
N THR A 245 -28.66 -11.28 15.20
CA THR A 245 -28.47 -12.42 16.09
C THR A 245 -28.31 -13.70 15.28
N VAL A 246 -27.48 -14.61 15.77
CA VAL A 246 -27.28 -15.96 15.21
C VAL A 246 -27.46 -17.01 16.31
N ASN A 247 -28.04 -18.15 15.95
CA ASN A 247 -28.08 -19.31 16.81
C ASN A 247 -26.82 -20.14 16.61
N PHE A 248 -26.04 -20.31 17.67
CA PHE A 248 -24.80 -21.07 17.62
C PHE A 248 -24.63 -21.87 18.92
N ASP A 249 -24.27 -23.15 18.83
CA ASP A 249 -24.10 -24.04 19.98
C ASP A 249 -25.34 -24.06 20.91
N GLY A 250 -26.55 -24.05 20.32
CA GLY A 250 -27.83 -24.06 21.03
C GLY A 250 -28.18 -22.76 21.75
N ARG A 251 -27.47 -21.66 21.50
CA ARG A 251 -27.70 -20.35 22.10
C ARG A 251 -27.81 -19.27 21.05
N ALA A 252 -28.58 -18.23 21.35
CA ALA A 252 -28.66 -17.04 20.54
C ALA A 252 -27.56 -16.05 20.95
N PHE A 253 -26.79 -15.56 19.98
CA PHE A 253 -25.75 -14.54 20.17
C PHE A 253 -26.02 -13.35 19.24
N GLY A 254 -25.88 -12.14 19.78
CA GLY A 254 -25.81 -10.92 18.96
C GLY A 254 -24.52 -10.89 18.14
N LEU A 255 -24.55 -10.25 16.97
CA LEU A 255 -23.35 -9.96 16.18
C LEU A 255 -22.89 -8.53 16.43
N VAL A 256 -21.64 -8.37 16.83
CA VAL A 256 -21.01 -7.07 17.14
C VAL A 256 -19.64 -6.97 16.50
N PHE A 257 -19.19 -5.74 16.22
CA PHE A 257 -17.79 -5.51 15.88
C PHE A 257 -16.98 -5.38 17.17
N ALA A 258 -16.30 -6.45 17.57
CA ALA A 258 -15.45 -6.50 18.76
C ALA A 258 -14.04 -6.01 18.44
N ASN A 259 -13.50 -5.15 19.31
CA ASN A 259 -12.15 -4.62 19.17
C ASN A 259 -11.09 -5.72 19.29
N GLU A 260 -9.98 -5.52 18.59
CA GLU A 260 -8.81 -6.35 18.72
C GLU A 260 -8.04 -5.99 19.99
N VAL A 261 -7.54 -7.02 20.67
CA VAL A 261 -6.72 -6.83 21.88
C VAL A 261 -5.43 -6.09 21.53
N ALA A 262 -4.94 -5.33 22.51
CA ALA A 262 -3.67 -4.64 22.44
C ALA A 262 -2.58 -5.45 21.72
N GLY A 263 -2.00 -4.89 20.71
CA GLY A 263 -0.74 -5.34 20.10
C GLY A 263 -0.78 -5.86 18.67
N ALA A 264 -1.86 -6.44 18.17
CA ALA A 264 -1.77 -7.06 16.84
C ALA A 264 -2.11 -6.12 15.69
N ASN A 265 -3.16 -5.28 15.81
CA ASN A 265 -3.60 -4.40 14.71
C ASN A 265 -4.10 -3.03 15.19
N ASN A 266 -4.11 -2.75 16.48
CA ASN A 266 -4.28 -1.40 16.98
C ASN A 266 -2.92 -0.70 16.97
N SER A 267 -2.86 0.47 16.41
CA SER A 267 -1.63 1.24 16.32
C SER A 267 -1.95 2.72 16.45
N GLY A 268 -1.00 3.46 16.95
CA GLY A 268 -1.16 4.90 17.01
C GLY A 268 0.02 5.58 17.67
N GLY A 269 0.06 6.88 17.51
CA GLY A 269 1.10 7.71 18.07
C GLY A 269 0.71 9.17 18.09
N GLU A 270 1.52 9.88 18.82
CA GLU A 270 1.57 11.34 18.84
C GLU A 270 2.90 11.75 18.23
N GLN A 271 2.91 12.87 17.56
CA GLN A 271 4.11 13.46 17.00
C GLN A 271 4.09 14.94 17.29
N GLU A 272 5.13 15.41 17.97
CA GLU A 272 5.37 16.82 18.23
C GLU A 272 6.54 17.27 17.36
N ALA A 273 6.34 18.29 16.55
CA ALA A 273 7.37 18.82 15.68
C ALA A 273 7.57 20.29 15.91
N PHE A 274 8.84 20.69 16.07
CA PHE A 274 9.27 22.08 16.07
C PHE A 274 10.17 22.32 14.88
N SER A 275 9.88 23.36 14.10
CA SER A 275 10.61 23.66 12.87
C SER A 275 11.07 25.11 12.83
N LEU A 276 12.31 25.33 12.39
CA LEU A 276 12.85 26.63 12.07
C LEU A 276 13.29 26.65 10.61
N LEU A 277 12.91 27.69 9.88
CA LEU A 277 13.28 27.88 8.46
C LEU A 277 13.80 29.30 8.27
N GLY A 278 14.92 29.39 7.51
CA GLY A 278 15.42 30.64 6.95
C GLY A 278 15.60 30.53 5.44
N VAL A 279 15.15 31.52 4.69
CA VAL A 279 15.30 31.59 3.22
C VAL A 279 15.75 32.97 2.80
N ALA A 280 16.69 33.00 1.89
CA ALA A 280 17.14 34.20 1.21
C ALA A 280 16.95 34.05 -0.30
N GLN A 281 16.23 34.96 -0.91
CA GLN A 281 16.14 35.11 -2.36
C GLN A 281 16.75 36.44 -2.77
N SER A 282 17.75 36.38 -3.62
CA SER A 282 18.56 37.55 -3.98
C SER A 282 18.50 37.79 -5.49
N TYR A 283 18.35 39.07 -5.87
CA TYR A 283 18.22 39.54 -7.24
C TYR A 283 19.40 40.43 -7.57
N PHE A 284 20.28 39.96 -8.43
CA PHE A 284 21.48 40.67 -8.89
C PHE A 284 21.33 41.08 -10.34
N LEU A 285 22.17 42.04 -10.77
CA LEU A 285 22.22 42.51 -12.16
C LEU A 285 20.84 42.95 -12.68
N ASP A 286 20.14 43.78 -11.90
CA ASP A 286 18.76 44.23 -12.19
C ASP A 286 17.77 43.08 -12.40
N GLY A 287 17.95 41.94 -11.63
CA GLY A 287 17.10 40.79 -11.68
C GLY A 287 17.46 39.76 -12.76
N ARG A 288 18.54 39.97 -13.52
CA ARG A 288 19.02 38.96 -14.48
C ARG A 288 19.56 37.68 -13.83
N LEU A 289 20.08 37.79 -12.63
CA LEU A 289 20.53 36.65 -11.84
C LEU A 289 19.72 36.59 -10.54
N VAL A 290 18.99 35.52 -10.35
CA VAL A 290 18.20 35.26 -9.15
C VAL A 290 18.79 34.05 -8.47
N THR A 291 19.14 34.18 -7.19
CA THR A 291 19.59 33.06 -6.36
C THR A 291 18.63 32.84 -5.22
N THR A 292 18.45 31.61 -4.82
CA THR A 292 17.68 31.23 -3.64
C THR A 292 18.53 30.28 -2.79
N ALA A 293 18.62 30.55 -1.50
CA ALA A 293 19.24 29.65 -0.51
C ALA A 293 18.30 29.52 0.68
N GLY A 294 18.10 28.32 1.15
CA GLY A 294 17.24 28.05 2.30
C GLY A 294 17.81 26.96 3.17
N TYR A 295 17.55 27.07 4.46
CA TYR A 295 17.91 26.07 5.44
C TYR A 295 16.77 25.89 6.44
N ARG A 296 16.47 24.65 6.75
CA ARG A 296 15.44 24.26 7.73
C ARG A 296 16.01 23.23 8.69
N GLN A 297 15.67 23.40 9.95
CA GLN A 297 15.90 22.44 11.00
C GLN A 297 14.55 22.01 11.59
N ASP A 298 14.37 20.71 11.70
CA ASP A 298 13.20 20.09 12.34
C ASP A 298 13.65 19.25 13.52
N ARG A 299 12.98 19.40 14.64
CA ARG A 299 13.03 18.46 15.76
C ARG A 299 11.67 17.80 15.88
N VAL A 300 11.67 16.48 15.89
CA VAL A 300 10.45 15.69 15.94
C VAL A 300 10.56 14.69 17.09
N ASP A 301 9.62 14.75 18.01
CA ASP A 301 9.42 13.76 19.05
C ASP A 301 8.24 12.86 18.64
N VAL A 302 8.51 11.56 18.50
CA VAL A 302 7.55 10.54 18.09
C VAL A 302 7.22 9.69 19.31
N ILE A 303 5.95 9.64 19.67
CA ILE A 303 5.43 8.92 20.83
C ILE A 303 4.56 7.76 20.32
N GLU A 304 5.06 6.53 20.41
CA GLU A 304 4.26 5.33 20.15
C GLU A 304 3.31 5.11 21.32
N LEU A 305 2.01 5.06 21.07
CA LEU A 305 1.01 4.82 22.12
C LEU A 305 0.85 3.32 22.37
N GLY A 306 0.77 2.94 23.63
CA GLY A 306 0.31 1.62 24.06
C GLY A 306 -1.21 1.53 24.05
N PHE A 307 -1.73 0.31 23.89
CA PHE A 307 -3.16 0.03 23.92
C PHE A 307 -3.45 -1.12 24.89
N ALA A 308 -4.51 -0.96 25.67
CA ALA A 308 -5.01 -1.99 26.56
C ALA A 308 -6.53 -2.09 26.41
N ASN A 309 -7.10 -3.25 26.70
CA ASN A 309 -8.55 -3.39 26.76
C ASN A 309 -9.09 -2.71 28.03
N ASP A 310 -10.25 -2.08 27.89
CA ASP A 310 -11.01 -1.62 29.05
C ASP A 310 -11.47 -2.86 29.86
N PRO A 311 -11.07 -2.99 31.12
CA PRO A 311 -11.46 -4.13 31.95
C PRO A 311 -12.97 -4.18 32.24
N LEU A 312 -13.67 -3.03 32.16
CA LEU A 312 -15.10 -2.94 32.45
C LEU A 312 -15.95 -3.24 31.22
N VAL A 313 -15.60 -2.66 30.09
CA VAL A 313 -16.38 -2.77 28.83
C VAL A 313 -15.85 -3.87 27.91
N GLY A 314 -14.59 -4.22 28.05
CA GLY A 314 -13.97 -5.36 27.37
C GLY A 314 -13.81 -5.29 25.85
N ASP A 315 -14.65 -4.56 25.18
CA ASP A 315 -14.60 -4.32 23.73
C ASP A 315 -14.05 -2.93 23.38
N VAL A 316 -13.75 -2.14 24.40
CA VAL A 316 -13.15 -0.81 24.25
C VAL A 316 -11.64 -0.92 24.46
N VAL A 317 -10.90 -0.35 23.54
CA VAL A 317 -9.46 -0.23 23.64
C VAL A 317 -9.14 1.14 24.19
N ILE A 318 -8.50 1.17 25.37
CA ILE A 318 -8.00 2.40 25.98
C ILE A 318 -6.53 2.61 25.62
N ARG A 319 -6.16 3.86 25.50
CA ARG A 319 -4.75 4.27 25.36
C ARG A 319 -4.07 4.19 26.71
N ASP A 320 -2.93 3.52 26.75
CA ASP A 320 -2.11 3.45 27.93
C ASP A 320 -0.80 4.23 27.73
N ARG A 321 -0.72 5.42 28.30
CA ARG A 321 0.50 6.24 28.22
C ARG A 321 1.66 5.65 29.02
N ALA A 322 1.41 4.80 30.01
CA ALA A 322 2.49 4.10 30.73
C ALA A 322 3.25 3.10 29.83
N LEU A 323 2.62 2.66 28.74
CA LEU A 323 3.25 1.81 27.73
C LEU A 323 3.82 2.61 26.55
N ALA A 324 3.76 3.94 26.58
CA ALA A 324 4.25 4.80 25.51
C ALA A 324 5.78 4.75 25.43
N ARG A 325 6.28 4.79 24.19
CA ARG A 325 7.71 4.87 23.88
C ARG A 325 7.95 6.15 23.09
N THR A 326 8.91 6.96 23.54
CA THR A 326 9.27 8.20 22.85
C THR A 326 10.61 8.03 22.14
N THR A 327 10.68 8.51 20.91
CA THR A 327 11.90 8.59 20.11
C THR A 327 12.00 9.99 19.52
N SER A 328 13.14 10.64 19.69
CA SER A 328 13.41 11.96 19.14
C SER A 328 14.31 11.87 17.90
N ALA A 329 14.01 12.68 16.91
CA ALA A 329 14.86 12.83 15.73
C ALA A 329 15.03 14.32 15.39
N THR A 330 16.23 14.68 14.94
CA THR A 330 16.52 16.03 14.43
C THR A 330 16.90 15.92 12.96
N GLY A 331 16.27 16.74 12.14
CA GLY A 331 16.46 16.78 10.70
C GLY A 331 16.95 18.12 10.20
N HIS A 332 17.71 18.08 9.11
CA HIS A 332 18.23 19.26 8.45
C HIS A 332 17.96 19.18 6.97
N THR A 333 17.37 20.23 6.41
CA THR A 333 17.15 20.31 4.97
C THR A 333 17.71 21.62 4.43
N GLY A 334 18.32 21.55 3.26
CA GLY A 334 18.91 22.71 2.58
C GLY A 334 18.44 22.78 1.14
N THR A 335 18.37 24.00 0.61
CA THR A 335 18.15 24.22 -0.81
C THR A 335 19.03 25.35 -1.32
N ALA A 336 19.55 25.18 -2.53
CA ALA A 336 20.26 26.22 -3.24
C ALA A 336 19.82 26.20 -4.71
N GLY A 337 19.45 27.35 -5.23
CA GLY A 337 18.96 27.46 -6.61
C GLY A 337 19.42 28.74 -7.27
N VAL A 338 19.53 28.69 -8.59
CA VAL A 338 19.89 29.83 -9.43
C VAL A 338 19.02 29.87 -10.69
N VAL A 339 18.59 31.06 -11.06
CA VAL A 339 17.98 31.37 -12.36
C VAL A 339 18.77 32.50 -13.01
N ALA A 340 19.27 32.26 -14.21
CA ALA A 340 19.99 33.24 -15.01
C ALA A 340 19.16 33.61 -16.26
N HIS A 341 18.66 34.84 -16.33
CA HIS A 341 17.95 35.39 -17.49
C HIS A 341 18.95 35.87 -18.52
N LEU A 342 19.38 34.97 -19.44
CA LEU A 342 20.37 35.27 -20.46
C LEU A 342 19.87 36.23 -21.53
N ARG A 343 18.56 36.11 -21.85
CA ARG A 343 17.83 36.96 -22.76
C ARG A 343 16.40 37.15 -22.22
N PRO A 344 15.65 38.13 -22.65
CA PRO A 344 14.26 38.32 -22.26
C PRO A 344 13.38 37.09 -22.53
N TRP A 345 13.79 36.22 -23.47
CA TRP A 345 13.08 35.03 -23.87
C TRP A 345 13.74 33.72 -23.41
N LEU A 346 14.96 33.76 -22.79
CA LEU A 346 15.73 32.57 -22.39
C LEU A 346 16.25 32.70 -20.97
N SER A 347 15.88 31.75 -20.11
CA SER A 347 16.39 31.62 -18.77
C SER A 347 16.97 30.21 -18.56
N LEU A 348 18.11 30.13 -17.90
CA LEU A 348 18.67 28.86 -17.37
C LEU A 348 18.32 28.76 -15.90
N LEU A 349 18.12 27.53 -15.44
CA LEU A 349 17.83 27.23 -14.03
C LEU A 349 18.62 26.01 -13.55
N ALA A 350 19.06 26.07 -12.32
CA ALA A 350 19.60 24.94 -11.60
C ALA A 350 19.15 25.01 -10.14
N ASN A 351 18.88 23.85 -9.54
CA ASN A 351 18.50 23.73 -8.15
C ASN A 351 19.12 22.45 -7.55
N TYR A 352 19.48 22.53 -6.30
CA TYR A 352 19.86 21.39 -5.46
C TYR A 352 19.11 21.50 -4.15
N SER A 353 18.58 20.37 -3.67
CA SER A 353 17.85 20.33 -2.41
C SER A 353 18.06 19.01 -1.69
N THR A 354 18.06 19.09 -0.36
CA THR A 354 17.95 17.92 0.51
C THR A 354 16.59 17.92 1.17
N ASN A 355 16.09 16.74 1.51
CA ASN A 355 14.90 16.58 2.33
C ASN A 355 15.10 15.45 3.34
N GLN A 356 14.23 15.40 4.33
CA GLN A 356 14.24 14.35 5.33
C GLN A 356 12.81 13.88 5.58
N GLY A 357 12.63 12.56 5.57
CA GLY A 357 11.34 11.94 5.91
C GLY A 357 11.17 11.87 7.42
N VAL A 358 9.95 12.08 7.90
CA VAL A 358 9.64 11.92 9.32
C VAL A 358 9.62 10.44 9.71
N PRO A 359 10.18 10.04 10.86
CA PRO A 359 10.11 8.67 11.35
C PRO A 359 8.66 8.21 11.52
N SER A 360 8.38 6.96 11.17
CA SER A 360 7.06 6.37 11.37
C SER A 360 6.97 5.75 12.76
N PHE A 361 5.98 6.14 13.56
CA PHE A 361 5.70 5.55 14.88
C PHE A 361 5.13 4.11 14.82
N VAL A 362 4.88 3.57 13.63
CA VAL A 362 4.28 2.24 13.44
C VAL A 362 5.28 1.20 12.95
N ARG A 363 6.41 1.62 12.40
CA ARG A 363 7.35 0.72 11.72
C ARG A 363 8.60 0.47 12.53
N LYS A 364 8.81 -0.79 12.88
CA LYS A 364 9.97 -1.28 13.63
C LYS A 364 10.94 -1.97 12.69
N THR A 365 12.19 -1.55 12.70
CA THR A 365 13.24 -2.05 11.80
C THR A 365 13.96 -3.27 12.35
N PHE A 366 14.46 -4.11 11.47
CA PHE A 366 15.33 -5.21 11.80
C PHE A 366 16.69 -4.72 12.32
N PRO A 367 17.30 -5.48 13.24
CA PRO A 367 16.75 -6.60 14.03
C PRO A 367 16.13 -6.16 15.35
N ARG A 368 16.40 -4.94 15.81
CA ARG A 368 16.14 -4.51 17.20
C ARG A 368 14.71 -4.11 17.48
N GLY A 369 13.89 -3.91 16.46
CA GLY A 369 12.52 -3.43 16.61
C GLY A 369 12.44 -1.98 17.08
N GLU A 370 13.46 -1.18 16.80
CA GLU A 370 13.49 0.26 17.03
C GLU A 370 12.60 0.96 16.00
N LEU A 371 12.13 2.16 16.32
CA LEU A 371 11.43 2.98 15.34
C LEU A 371 12.36 3.29 14.16
N ALA A 372 11.78 3.29 12.97
CA ALA A 372 12.54 3.55 11.75
C ALA A 372 13.19 4.94 11.81
N PRO A 373 14.47 5.09 11.47
CA PRO A 373 15.10 6.39 11.35
C PRO A 373 14.45 7.21 10.22
N PRO A 374 14.61 8.54 10.23
CA PRO A 374 14.21 9.38 9.11
C PRO A 374 14.88 8.92 7.81
N SER A 375 14.14 8.91 6.71
CA SER A 375 14.75 8.77 5.40
C SER A 375 15.38 10.09 4.95
N GLU A 376 16.46 10.01 4.19
CA GLU A 376 17.17 11.18 3.65
C GLU A 376 17.03 11.24 2.15
N GLY A 377 16.64 12.41 1.64
CA GLY A 377 16.49 12.66 0.22
C GLY A 377 17.42 13.74 -0.30
N VAL A 378 17.86 13.56 -1.54
CA VAL A 378 18.66 14.54 -2.29
C VAL A 378 18.03 14.67 -3.68
N GLY A 379 17.84 15.91 -4.13
CA GLY A 379 17.33 16.19 -5.48
C GLY A 379 18.14 17.28 -6.17
N SER A 380 18.26 17.16 -7.47
CA SER A 380 18.82 18.23 -8.31
C SER A 380 18.02 18.39 -9.59
N ASP A 381 17.88 19.63 -10.03
CA ASP A 381 17.19 20.02 -11.25
C ASP A 381 18.10 20.96 -12.07
N VAL A 382 18.19 20.71 -13.36
CA VAL A 382 18.86 21.61 -14.32
C VAL A 382 17.97 21.75 -15.56
N GLY A 383 17.79 22.96 -16.04
CA GLY A 383 16.93 23.16 -17.17
C GLY A 383 16.94 24.58 -17.74
N PHE A 384 15.99 24.81 -18.65
CA PHE A 384 15.78 26.11 -19.24
C PHE A 384 14.30 26.44 -19.39
N SER A 385 14.01 27.73 -19.45
CA SER A 385 12.68 28.25 -19.74
C SER A 385 12.74 29.25 -20.90
N LEU A 386 11.78 29.14 -21.81
CA LEU A 386 11.58 30.01 -22.95
C LEU A 386 10.30 30.79 -22.74
N ASP A 387 10.37 32.08 -22.98
CA ASP A 387 9.22 33.00 -22.99
C ASP A 387 9.13 33.67 -24.35
N LEU A 388 8.26 33.21 -25.21
CA LEU A 388 8.18 33.53 -26.61
C LEU A 388 6.87 34.25 -26.95
N LEU A 389 6.82 34.89 -28.12
CA LEU A 389 5.63 35.57 -28.65
C LEU A 389 5.07 36.60 -27.68
N GLY A 390 5.95 37.34 -26.99
CA GLY A 390 5.54 38.39 -26.05
C GLY A 390 4.79 37.83 -24.85
N GLY A 391 5.25 36.68 -24.28
CA GLY A 391 4.65 36.02 -23.11
C GLY A 391 3.44 35.14 -23.43
N ARG A 392 3.08 34.99 -24.70
CA ARG A 392 1.96 34.11 -25.08
C ARG A 392 2.32 32.65 -25.15
N LEU A 393 3.60 32.29 -25.27
CA LEU A 393 4.11 30.95 -25.29
C LEU A 393 5.25 30.83 -24.28
N ASN A 394 5.01 30.08 -23.23
CA ASN A 394 6.02 29.68 -22.23
C ASN A 394 6.31 28.19 -22.33
N ALA A 395 7.60 27.83 -22.44
CA ALA A 395 8.04 26.46 -22.45
C ALA A 395 9.16 26.30 -21.42
N LYS A 396 9.10 25.22 -20.62
CA LYS A 396 10.12 24.87 -19.62
C LYS A 396 10.51 23.42 -19.81
N VAL A 397 11.82 23.13 -19.82
CA VAL A 397 12.37 21.77 -19.82
C VAL A 397 13.36 21.64 -18.67
N VAL A 398 13.23 20.56 -17.91
CA VAL A 398 14.07 20.27 -16.75
C VAL A 398 14.50 18.81 -16.83
N TYR A 399 15.78 18.55 -16.59
CA TYR A 399 16.30 17.26 -16.19
C TYR A 399 16.41 17.25 -14.66
N PHE A 400 15.92 16.19 -14.04
CA PHE A 400 15.97 16.04 -12.60
C PHE A 400 16.62 14.72 -12.19
N THR A 401 17.21 14.71 -11.00
CA THR A 401 17.63 13.50 -10.29
C THR A 401 17.09 13.56 -8.88
N SER A 402 16.74 12.41 -8.33
CA SER A 402 16.27 12.28 -6.97
C SER A 402 16.78 10.97 -6.38
N LEU A 403 17.27 11.03 -5.16
CA LEU A 403 17.70 9.87 -4.37
C LEU A 403 17.05 9.97 -2.99
N GLU A 404 16.37 8.92 -2.55
CA GLU A 404 15.87 8.78 -1.17
C GLU A 404 16.51 7.54 -0.55
N ARG A 405 17.27 7.72 0.52
CA ARG A 405 17.98 6.65 1.25
C ARG A 405 17.23 6.25 2.50
N GLY A 406 17.30 4.96 2.83
CA GLY A 406 16.76 4.44 4.09
C GLY A 406 15.25 4.47 4.19
N LYS A 407 14.51 4.52 3.07
CA LYS A 407 13.06 4.45 3.11
C LYS A 407 12.60 3.10 3.60
N VAL A 408 11.90 3.10 4.72
CA VAL A 408 11.44 1.88 5.37
C VAL A 408 10.16 1.38 4.73
N THR A 409 10.17 0.09 4.37
CA THR A 409 9.02 -0.64 3.85
C THR A 409 8.71 -1.85 4.72
N THR A 410 7.46 -2.33 4.69
CA THR A 410 7.10 -3.56 5.39
C THR A 410 7.75 -4.77 4.70
N THR A 411 8.18 -5.74 5.51
CA THR A 411 8.80 -7.00 5.03
C THR A 411 7.77 -8.08 4.69
N GLY A 412 6.51 -7.71 4.47
CA GLY A 412 5.41 -8.64 4.28
C GLY A 412 5.61 -9.64 3.14
N PHE A 413 6.34 -9.26 2.10
CA PHE A 413 6.66 -10.14 0.97
C PHE A 413 7.64 -11.26 1.34
N VAL A 414 8.55 -11.04 2.29
CA VAL A 414 9.49 -12.07 2.77
C VAL A 414 8.85 -12.93 3.87
N GLY A 415 7.86 -12.38 4.57
CA GLY A 415 7.22 -13.07 5.70
C GLY A 415 8.16 -13.37 6.87
N ALA A 416 9.26 -12.61 7.01
CA ALA A 416 10.35 -12.92 7.93
C ALA A 416 9.89 -13.18 9.36
N ALA A 417 9.04 -12.32 9.93
CA ALA A 417 8.56 -12.49 11.31
C ALA A 417 7.78 -13.81 11.51
N GLY A 418 6.89 -14.15 10.56
CA GLY A 418 6.13 -15.39 10.61
C GLY A 418 7.01 -16.64 10.40
N ARG A 419 8.01 -16.57 9.50
CA ARG A 419 8.97 -17.66 9.28
C ARG A 419 9.81 -17.90 10.51
N ASN A 420 10.36 -16.82 11.09
CA ASN A 420 11.19 -16.91 12.29
C ASN A 420 10.45 -17.59 13.45
N ARG A 421 9.20 -17.19 13.66
CA ARG A 421 8.35 -17.81 14.68
C ARG A 421 8.14 -19.29 14.41
N ARG A 422 7.73 -19.67 13.18
CA ARG A 422 7.50 -21.09 12.85
C ARG A 422 8.75 -21.94 12.98
N VAL A 423 9.92 -21.41 12.62
CA VAL A 423 11.19 -22.13 12.76
C VAL A 423 11.60 -22.23 14.22
N ALA A 424 11.44 -21.16 15.01
CA ALA A 424 11.73 -21.19 16.45
C ALA A 424 10.84 -22.22 17.17
N ASP A 425 9.52 -22.22 16.89
CA ASP A 425 8.56 -23.19 17.48
C ASP A 425 8.91 -24.64 17.09
N ALA A 426 9.32 -24.89 15.83
CA ALA A 426 9.73 -26.21 15.38
C ALA A 426 11.04 -26.69 16.05
N LEU A 427 12.04 -25.81 16.13
CA LEU A 427 13.31 -26.09 16.84
C LEU A 427 13.06 -26.31 18.32
N GLU A 428 12.23 -25.52 18.98
CA GLU A 428 11.82 -25.70 20.36
C GLU A 428 11.28 -27.13 20.57
N SER A 429 10.29 -27.51 19.77
CA SER A 429 9.66 -28.84 19.84
C SER A 429 10.64 -29.99 19.69
N ALA A 430 11.67 -29.82 18.85
CA ALA A 430 12.69 -30.86 18.61
C ALA A 430 13.84 -30.87 19.63
N LEU A 431 14.12 -29.73 20.27
CA LEU A 431 15.32 -29.52 21.08
C LEU A 431 15.05 -29.40 22.59
N THR A 432 13.78 -29.27 23.02
CA THR A 432 13.43 -29.14 24.44
C THR A 432 12.68 -30.37 24.97
N GLY A 433 12.87 -30.66 26.25
CA GLY A 433 12.21 -31.79 26.95
C GLY A 433 13.16 -32.82 27.57
N PRO A 434 12.63 -33.92 28.13
CA PRO A 434 13.45 -34.97 28.69
C PRO A 434 14.37 -35.62 27.64
N GLY A 435 15.67 -35.69 27.93
CA GLY A 435 16.67 -36.23 27.00
C GLY A 435 17.01 -35.32 25.81
N ARG A 436 16.54 -34.07 25.77
CA ARG A 436 16.83 -33.11 24.76
C ARG A 436 17.94 -32.12 25.18
N PRO A 437 18.60 -31.44 24.23
CA PRO A 437 19.71 -30.51 24.51
C PRO A 437 19.37 -29.35 25.45
N PHE A 438 18.11 -28.89 25.48
CA PHE A 438 17.71 -27.72 26.24
C PHE A 438 16.52 -28.01 27.17
N THR A 439 16.46 -27.26 28.27
CA THR A 439 15.25 -27.08 29.07
C THR A 439 14.44 -25.93 28.50
N ALA A 440 13.14 -25.83 28.83
CA ALA A 440 12.30 -24.71 28.41
C ALA A 440 12.85 -23.33 28.86
N SER A 441 13.44 -23.28 30.07
CA SER A 441 14.08 -22.07 30.59
C SER A 441 15.35 -21.68 29.85
N ALA A 442 16.13 -22.63 29.37
CA ALA A 442 17.31 -22.40 28.55
C ALA A 442 16.95 -22.04 27.10
N TRP A 443 15.76 -22.43 26.63
CA TRP A 443 15.27 -22.11 25.30
C TRP A 443 14.77 -20.67 25.17
N ALA A 444 14.09 -20.11 26.17
CA ALA A 444 13.47 -18.79 26.11
C ALA A 444 14.39 -17.66 25.58
N PRO A 445 15.66 -17.52 26.01
CA PRO A 445 16.56 -16.53 25.42
C PRO A 445 16.91 -16.82 23.94
N ILE A 446 16.99 -18.09 23.53
CA ILE A 446 17.24 -18.51 22.16
C ILE A 446 16.04 -18.13 21.29
N GLU A 447 14.81 -18.41 21.75
CA GLU A 447 13.59 -18.00 21.05
C GLU A 447 13.54 -16.50 20.82
N ALA A 448 13.86 -15.71 21.85
CA ALA A 448 13.92 -14.25 21.74
C ALA A 448 14.97 -13.77 20.73
N GLU A 449 16.12 -14.43 20.65
CA GLU A 449 17.15 -14.19 19.63
C GLU A 449 16.62 -14.48 18.21
N LEU A 450 15.92 -15.59 18.03
CA LEU A 450 15.42 -16.04 16.73
C LEU A 450 14.17 -15.28 16.24
N THR A 451 13.44 -14.63 17.14
CA THR A 451 12.15 -13.97 16.83
C THR A 451 12.18 -12.46 17.14
N PRO A 452 12.98 -11.66 16.41
CA PRO A 452 13.07 -10.24 16.67
C PRO A 452 11.71 -9.54 16.41
N PRO A 453 11.37 -8.49 17.19
CA PRO A 453 10.11 -7.77 17.08
C PRO A 453 10.08 -6.80 15.88
N ALA A 454 10.78 -7.12 14.80
CA ALA A 454 10.95 -6.27 13.64
C ALA A 454 9.99 -6.62 12.51
N THR A 455 9.43 -5.61 11.85
CA THR A 455 8.45 -5.78 10.78
C THR A 455 8.83 -5.09 9.47
N ALA A 456 9.95 -4.35 9.45
CA ALA A 456 10.31 -3.50 8.33
C ALA A 456 11.82 -3.52 8.03
N ALA A 457 12.17 -3.26 6.78
CA ALA A 457 13.54 -3.05 6.33
C ALA A 457 13.62 -1.86 5.38
N GLY A 458 14.80 -1.29 5.24
CA GLY A 458 15.07 -0.16 4.37
C GLY A 458 15.30 -0.56 2.93
N SER A 459 15.15 0.42 2.06
CA SER A 459 15.58 0.40 0.66
C SER A 459 15.85 1.82 0.20
N ASP A 460 16.68 1.97 -0.82
CA ASP A 460 16.95 3.25 -1.45
C ASP A 460 16.15 3.38 -2.74
N TYR A 461 15.67 4.60 -3.03
CA TYR A 461 14.92 4.91 -4.25
C TYR A 461 15.68 5.94 -5.06
N GLU A 462 15.95 5.61 -6.30
CA GLU A 462 16.55 6.51 -7.26
C GLU A 462 15.56 6.81 -8.36
N ALA A 463 15.49 8.08 -8.77
CA ALA A 463 14.71 8.51 -9.91
C ALA A 463 15.47 9.58 -10.70
N ASP A 464 15.42 9.48 -12.00
CA ASP A 464 15.91 10.50 -12.92
C ASP A 464 14.98 10.66 -14.11
N GLY A 465 15.03 11.82 -14.75
CA GLY A 465 14.16 12.01 -15.89
C GLY A 465 14.12 13.43 -16.43
N TYR A 466 13.22 13.60 -17.37
CA TYR A 466 12.95 14.89 -18.03
C TYR A 466 11.51 15.29 -17.83
N GLU A 467 11.30 16.58 -17.58
CA GLU A 467 9.99 17.19 -17.56
C GLU A 467 9.95 18.35 -18.56
N ALA A 468 8.94 18.37 -19.40
CA ALA A 468 8.67 19.48 -20.32
C ALA A 468 7.25 19.97 -20.11
N ARG A 469 7.11 21.29 -19.99
CA ARG A 469 5.81 21.96 -19.91
C ARG A 469 5.74 23.08 -20.93
N VAL A 470 4.64 23.10 -21.67
CA VAL A 470 4.30 24.20 -22.60
C VAL A 470 2.96 24.78 -22.20
N THR A 471 2.91 26.10 -22.05
CA THR A 471 1.67 26.88 -21.86
C THR A 471 1.59 27.90 -22.95
N ALA A 472 0.49 27.91 -23.70
CA ALA A 472 0.30 28.84 -24.79
C ALA A 472 -1.08 29.47 -24.72
N ASN A 473 -1.12 30.80 -24.89
CA ASN A 473 -2.31 31.58 -25.17
C ASN A 473 -2.29 31.98 -26.67
N LEU A 474 -2.70 31.03 -27.54
CA LEU A 474 -2.57 31.16 -29.00
C LEU A 474 -3.35 32.34 -29.53
N THR A 475 -4.52 32.58 -28.98
CA THR A 475 -5.32 33.78 -29.18
C THR A 475 -5.85 34.33 -27.86
N ARG A 476 -6.58 35.43 -27.88
CA ARG A 476 -7.22 35.97 -26.66
C ARG A 476 -8.19 34.98 -26.00
N GLY A 477 -8.78 34.05 -26.77
CA GLY A 477 -9.73 33.06 -26.27
C GLY A 477 -9.18 31.63 -26.20
N TRP A 478 -8.04 31.32 -26.81
CA TRP A 478 -7.54 29.96 -26.94
C TRP A 478 -6.32 29.71 -26.08
N ARG A 479 -6.48 28.78 -25.12
CA ARG A 479 -5.43 28.31 -24.20
C ARG A 479 -5.05 26.88 -24.49
N LEU A 480 -3.76 26.57 -24.39
CA LEU A 480 -3.18 25.23 -24.49
C LEU A 480 -2.21 25.04 -23.37
N VAL A 481 -2.26 23.85 -22.73
CA VAL A 481 -1.26 23.37 -21.76
C VAL A 481 -0.88 21.97 -22.16
N ALA A 482 0.41 21.73 -22.38
CA ALA A 482 0.97 20.41 -22.64
C ALA A 482 2.07 20.11 -21.62
N ASN A 483 2.05 18.90 -21.06
CA ASN A 483 3.10 18.40 -20.20
C ASN A 483 3.56 17.05 -20.71
N TYR A 484 4.86 16.85 -20.66
CA TYR A 484 5.51 15.56 -20.90
C TYR A 484 6.45 15.27 -19.75
N SER A 485 6.48 14.05 -19.30
CA SER A 485 7.52 13.56 -18.40
C SER A 485 8.02 12.18 -18.83
N ARG A 486 9.33 12.01 -18.73
CA ARG A 486 9.97 10.70 -18.69
C ARG A 486 10.61 10.56 -17.32
N THR A 487 10.24 9.52 -16.59
CA THR A 487 10.79 9.22 -15.28
C THR A 487 11.27 7.77 -15.28
N ASP A 488 12.54 7.58 -15.05
CA ASP A 488 13.13 6.28 -14.73
C ASP A 488 13.24 6.19 -13.22
N THR A 489 12.81 5.06 -12.65
CA THR A 489 12.90 4.81 -11.20
C THR A 489 13.49 3.43 -10.97
N ARG A 490 14.35 3.32 -9.98
CA ARG A 490 14.87 2.05 -9.51
C ARG A 490 14.96 2.04 -8.00
N ARG A 491 14.87 0.86 -7.44
CA ARG A 491 15.04 0.64 -6.01
C ARG A 491 16.29 -0.20 -5.81
N THR A 492 17.18 0.27 -4.96
CA THR A 492 18.42 -0.41 -4.61
C THR A 492 18.44 -0.72 -3.12
N ASN A 493 19.40 -1.52 -2.68
CA ASN A 493 19.54 -1.92 -1.27
C ASN A 493 18.26 -2.51 -0.64
N VAL A 494 17.50 -3.26 -1.43
CA VAL A 494 16.22 -3.85 -1.00
C VAL A 494 16.45 -4.85 0.11
N SER A 495 15.81 -4.62 1.26
CA SER A 495 15.84 -5.52 2.43
C SER A 495 17.25 -5.79 2.99
N ARG A 496 18.15 -4.81 2.90
CA ARG A 496 19.55 -4.96 3.36
C ARG A 496 19.63 -5.50 4.79
N GLU A 497 18.88 -4.92 5.72
CA GLU A 497 18.90 -5.30 7.13
C GLU A 497 18.43 -6.74 7.37
N ILE A 498 17.50 -7.25 6.51
CA ILE A 498 17.06 -8.64 6.56
C ILE A 498 18.17 -9.57 6.08
N ILE A 499 18.83 -9.22 4.97
CA ILE A 499 19.93 -9.99 4.40
C ILE A 499 21.06 -10.10 5.41
N GLU A 500 21.44 -8.97 6.04
CA GLU A 500 22.46 -8.90 7.07
C GLU A 500 22.07 -9.70 8.31
N TRP A 501 20.84 -9.60 8.77
CA TRP A 501 20.38 -10.31 9.96
C TRP A 501 20.34 -11.84 9.78
N TYR A 502 19.90 -12.31 8.61
CA TYR A 502 19.99 -13.74 8.30
C TYR A 502 21.45 -14.19 8.08
N GLY A 503 22.35 -13.28 7.78
CA GLY A 503 23.73 -13.58 7.43
C GLY A 503 23.86 -14.21 6.04
N PHE A 504 22.99 -13.84 5.11
CA PHE A 504 23.06 -14.34 3.74
C PHE A 504 24.24 -13.69 2.99
N ARG A 505 25.01 -14.52 2.27
CA ARG A 505 25.99 -14.02 1.32
C ARG A 505 25.32 -13.46 0.09
N THR A 506 25.92 -12.47 -0.52
CA THR A 506 25.47 -11.91 -1.80
C THR A 506 26.58 -12.05 -2.85
N GLN A 507 26.20 -12.38 -4.07
CA GLN A 507 27.07 -12.43 -5.23
C GLN A 507 26.33 -11.79 -6.40
N ASP A 508 27.00 -10.89 -7.15
CA ASP A 508 26.42 -10.19 -8.29
C ASP A 508 25.07 -9.51 -7.98
N GLY A 509 24.97 -8.94 -6.77
CA GLY A 509 23.75 -8.26 -6.30
C GLY A 509 22.61 -9.20 -5.85
N ARG A 510 22.75 -10.51 -5.97
CA ARG A 510 21.75 -11.51 -5.54
C ARG A 510 22.16 -12.20 -4.26
N VAL A 511 21.18 -12.64 -3.48
CA VAL A 511 21.41 -13.52 -2.33
C VAL A 511 21.78 -14.90 -2.82
N VAL A 512 22.86 -15.46 -2.30
CA VAL A 512 23.31 -16.81 -2.68
C VAL A 512 22.34 -17.86 -2.14
N GLN A 513 21.83 -18.71 -3.04
CA GLN A 513 20.96 -19.81 -2.65
C GLN A 513 21.78 -20.97 -2.07
N GLY A 514 21.73 -21.10 -0.75
CA GLY A 514 22.43 -22.16 -0.01
C GLY A 514 21.66 -23.47 0.12
N VAL A 515 20.47 -23.57 -0.48
CA VAL A 515 19.62 -24.76 -0.37
C VAL A 515 19.21 -25.25 -1.74
N ARG A 516 19.28 -26.55 -1.97
CA ARG A 516 18.88 -27.17 -3.24
C ARG A 516 18.27 -28.54 -2.99
N GLN A 517 17.54 -29.08 -3.94
CA GLN A 517 17.15 -30.49 -3.96
C GLN A 517 18.11 -31.30 -4.82
N ASP A 518 18.40 -32.52 -4.38
CA ASP A 518 19.12 -33.50 -5.21
C ASP A 518 18.15 -34.19 -6.20
N ALA A 519 18.69 -35.10 -7.00
CA ALA A 519 17.91 -35.85 -7.99
C ALA A 519 16.79 -36.71 -7.39
N THR A 520 16.82 -36.97 -6.09
CA THR A 520 15.81 -37.74 -5.35
C THR A 520 14.76 -36.84 -4.68
N GLY A 521 14.89 -35.53 -4.80
CA GLY A 521 14.02 -34.56 -4.12
C GLY A 521 14.41 -34.28 -2.67
N ARG A 522 15.56 -34.77 -2.20
CA ARG A 522 16.05 -34.51 -0.84
C ARG A 522 16.72 -33.14 -0.77
N TRP A 523 16.39 -32.39 0.27
CA TRP A 523 16.99 -31.09 0.54
C TRP A 523 18.44 -31.21 0.99
N ILE A 524 19.34 -30.50 0.32
CA ILE A 524 20.75 -30.31 0.66
C ILE A 524 20.96 -28.87 1.03
N VAL A 525 21.61 -28.64 2.18
CA VAL A 525 21.97 -27.30 2.67
C VAL A 525 23.48 -27.15 2.59
N ASP A 526 23.93 -26.03 1.98
CA ASP A 526 25.33 -25.64 1.96
C ASP A 526 25.57 -24.56 3.06
N PRO A 527 26.19 -24.90 4.18
CA PRO A 527 26.44 -23.95 5.26
C PRO A 527 27.36 -22.78 4.86
N ALA A 528 28.18 -22.94 3.81
CA ALA A 528 29.09 -21.90 3.35
C ALA A 528 28.37 -20.71 2.70
N ALA A 529 27.10 -20.87 2.33
CA ALA A 529 26.24 -19.78 1.84
C ALA A 529 25.89 -18.75 2.94
N TYR A 530 26.13 -19.07 4.20
CA TYR A 530 25.72 -18.27 5.35
C TYR A 530 26.94 -17.71 6.09
N LEU A 531 26.83 -16.46 6.54
CA LEU A 531 27.87 -15.83 7.36
C LEU A 531 27.77 -16.31 8.81
N PRO A 532 28.91 -16.59 9.47
CA PRO A 532 28.92 -16.89 10.89
C PRO A 532 28.27 -15.75 11.70
N GLY A 533 27.47 -16.11 12.69
CA GLY A 533 26.73 -15.13 13.52
C GLY A 533 25.40 -14.68 12.92
N GLY A 534 25.09 -15.03 11.67
CA GLY A 534 23.76 -14.79 11.10
C GLY A 534 22.71 -15.81 11.59
N THR A 535 21.45 -15.40 11.59
CA THR A 535 20.35 -16.23 12.07
C THR A 535 20.19 -17.53 11.27
N ALA A 536 20.45 -17.53 9.96
CA ALA A 536 20.42 -18.76 9.16
C ALA A 536 21.49 -19.76 9.61
N ALA A 537 22.72 -19.31 9.87
CA ALA A 537 23.77 -20.16 10.44
C ALA A 537 23.42 -20.66 11.84
N ARG A 538 22.74 -19.82 12.65
CA ARG A 538 22.27 -20.18 13.97
C ARG A 538 21.17 -21.26 13.92
N TRP A 539 20.24 -21.17 12.98
CA TRP A 539 19.24 -22.21 12.75
C TRP A 539 19.90 -23.57 12.44
N LEU A 540 20.92 -23.57 11.57
CA LEU A 540 21.65 -24.79 11.18
C LEU A 540 22.48 -25.36 12.34
N GLU A 541 23.11 -24.50 13.15
CA GLU A 541 23.83 -24.92 14.35
C GLU A 541 22.89 -25.61 15.35
N LEU A 542 21.73 -25.01 15.63
CA LEU A 542 20.72 -25.60 16.51
C LEU A 542 20.18 -26.90 15.92
N ALA A 543 19.90 -26.94 14.63
CA ALA A 543 19.43 -28.11 13.93
C ALA A 543 20.43 -29.30 14.00
N GLY A 544 21.72 -29.01 14.04
CA GLY A 544 22.78 -30.01 14.20
C GLY A 544 22.87 -30.62 15.59
N ARG A 545 22.17 -30.07 16.59
CA ARG A 545 22.24 -30.55 17.99
C ARG A 545 21.40 -31.80 18.28
N HIS A 546 20.47 -32.16 17.39
CA HIS A 546 19.63 -33.34 17.53
C HIS A 546 19.15 -33.88 16.18
N PRO A 547 19.12 -35.23 15.94
CA PRO A 547 18.70 -35.76 14.64
C PRO A 547 17.28 -35.37 14.20
N GLU A 548 16.34 -35.21 15.12
CA GLU A 548 14.97 -34.77 14.81
C GLU A 548 14.88 -33.30 14.39
N ALA A 549 15.90 -32.50 14.67
CA ALA A 549 15.99 -31.13 14.25
C ALA A 549 16.67 -30.96 12.87
N ALA A 550 17.07 -32.05 12.21
CA ALA A 550 17.80 -31.99 10.95
C ALA A 550 17.05 -31.18 9.88
N PRO A 551 17.72 -30.27 9.11
CA PRO A 551 17.07 -29.32 8.24
C PRO A 551 16.17 -29.90 7.16
N GLY A 552 16.49 -31.12 6.68
CA GLY A 552 15.70 -31.80 5.65
C GLY A 552 14.45 -32.52 6.17
N THR A 553 14.30 -32.68 7.49
CA THR A 553 13.22 -33.45 8.13
C THR A 553 12.42 -32.65 9.16
N LEU A 554 13.03 -31.70 9.86
CA LEU A 554 12.34 -30.83 10.79
C LEU A 554 11.26 -30.03 10.04
N THR A 555 9.99 -30.28 10.36
CA THR A 555 8.84 -29.66 9.70
C THR A 555 8.25 -28.56 10.56
N THR A 556 8.04 -27.41 9.98
CA THR A 556 7.37 -26.26 10.64
C THR A 556 5.85 -26.42 10.63
N SER A 557 5.15 -25.55 11.35
CA SER A 557 3.68 -25.53 11.38
C SER A 557 3.01 -25.24 10.03
N SER A 558 3.75 -24.76 9.03
CA SER A 558 3.30 -24.62 7.66
C SER A 558 3.38 -25.90 6.83
N GLY A 559 3.93 -26.98 7.38
CA GLY A 559 4.06 -28.27 6.71
C GLY A 559 5.27 -28.37 5.77
N ILE A 560 6.22 -27.42 5.81
CA ILE A 560 7.47 -27.42 5.03
C ILE A 560 8.68 -27.62 5.95
N THR A 561 9.77 -28.10 5.38
CA THR A 561 10.98 -28.37 6.17
C THR A 561 11.75 -27.08 6.49
N LEU A 562 12.65 -27.12 7.49
CA LEU A 562 13.56 -26.01 7.78
C LEU A 562 14.41 -25.62 6.56
N ALA A 563 14.88 -26.62 5.80
CA ALA A 563 15.61 -26.39 4.57
C ALA A 563 14.74 -25.62 3.54
N GLN A 564 13.48 -25.99 3.42
CA GLN A 564 12.55 -25.27 2.53
C GLN A 564 12.23 -23.86 3.03
N GLU A 565 12.12 -23.62 4.33
CA GLU A 565 11.96 -22.25 4.86
C GLU A 565 13.18 -21.38 4.49
N LEU A 566 14.41 -21.92 4.54
CA LEU A 566 15.62 -21.23 4.09
C LEU A 566 15.60 -20.97 2.56
N PHE A 567 15.20 -21.95 1.77
CA PHE A 567 15.07 -21.80 0.33
C PHE A 567 14.08 -20.68 -0.02
N ASP A 568 12.87 -20.74 0.55
CA ASP A 568 11.78 -19.82 0.25
C ASP A 568 12.09 -18.36 0.67
N VAL A 569 12.88 -18.14 1.73
CA VAL A 569 13.24 -16.78 2.13
C VAL A 569 14.27 -16.18 1.19
N VAL A 570 15.23 -16.97 0.71
CA VAL A 570 16.22 -16.52 -0.28
C VAL A 570 15.55 -16.24 -1.63
N ASP A 571 14.65 -17.13 -2.06
CA ASP A 571 13.87 -16.98 -3.28
C ASP A 571 13.01 -15.70 -3.23
N ALA A 572 12.25 -15.50 -2.16
CA ALA A 572 11.45 -14.29 -1.97
C ALA A 572 12.28 -12.99 -1.92
N LEU A 573 13.51 -13.02 -1.36
CA LEU A 573 14.42 -11.87 -1.37
C LEU A 573 14.94 -11.60 -2.77
N ASN A 574 15.31 -12.62 -3.51
CA ASN A 574 15.79 -12.47 -4.89
C ASN A 574 14.68 -12.00 -5.83
N ASP A 575 13.47 -12.55 -5.71
CA ASP A 575 12.29 -12.08 -6.44
C ASP A 575 11.99 -10.61 -6.14
N ALA A 576 12.03 -10.23 -4.86
CA ALA A 576 11.80 -8.83 -4.48
C ALA A 576 12.87 -7.89 -5.04
N LYS A 577 14.13 -8.30 -5.04
CA LYS A 577 15.22 -7.52 -5.66
C LYS A 577 14.99 -7.40 -7.16
N GLU A 578 14.72 -8.49 -7.82
CA GLU A 578 14.46 -8.52 -9.25
C GLU A 578 13.25 -7.65 -9.63
N GLU A 579 12.12 -7.78 -8.94
CA GLU A 579 10.91 -6.97 -9.17
C GLU A 579 11.17 -5.46 -8.99
N ASN A 580 12.01 -5.08 -8.04
CA ASN A 580 12.29 -3.68 -7.73
C ASN A 580 13.38 -3.07 -8.63
N GLU A 581 14.39 -3.83 -9.00
CA GLU A 581 15.47 -3.39 -9.89
C GLU A 581 15.01 -3.29 -11.34
N GLN A 582 14.06 -4.12 -11.75
CA GLN A 582 13.57 -4.22 -13.14
C GLN A 582 12.43 -3.26 -13.48
N ARG A 583 12.11 -2.31 -12.60
CA ARG A 583 11.11 -1.26 -12.86
C ARG A 583 9.70 -1.79 -13.13
N TRP A 584 9.33 -2.93 -12.56
CA TRP A 584 8.00 -3.49 -12.75
C TRP A 584 6.91 -2.51 -12.31
N GLY A 585 5.91 -2.34 -13.14
CA GLY A 585 4.80 -1.42 -12.89
C GLY A 585 5.09 0.05 -13.22
N VAL A 586 6.33 0.43 -13.49
CA VAL A 586 6.68 1.80 -13.86
C VAL A 586 6.29 2.10 -15.30
N ARG A 587 5.59 3.23 -15.50
CA ARG A 587 5.23 3.78 -16.81
C ARG A 587 6.12 4.99 -17.07
N PRO A 588 7.24 4.84 -17.79
CA PRO A 588 8.25 5.89 -17.85
C PRO A 588 7.76 7.15 -18.55
N HIS A 589 6.98 7.05 -19.61
CA HIS A 589 6.52 8.21 -20.35
C HIS A 589 5.07 8.58 -20.00
N LYS A 590 4.84 9.86 -19.77
CA LYS A 590 3.51 10.43 -19.51
C LYS A 590 3.34 11.70 -20.33
N VAL A 591 2.19 11.83 -20.97
CA VAL A 591 1.78 13.03 -21.70
C VAL A 591 0.43 13.48 -21.17
N SER A 592 0.28 14.77 -20.96
CA SER A 592 -1.02 15.38 -20.74
C SER A 592 -1.17 16.64 -21.60
N LEU A 593 -2.27 16.72 -22.29
CA LEU A 593 -2.65 17.86 -23.12
C LEU A 593 -4.00 18.36 -22.64
N PHE A 594 -4.12 19.66 -22.44
CA PHE A 594 -5.38 20.33 -22.20
C PHE A 594 -5.51 21.55 -23.09
N THR A 595 -6.66 21.73 -23.71
CA THR A 595 -6.97 22.91 -24.51
C THR A 595 -8.37 23.41 -24.19
N ALA A 596 -8.56 24.72 -24.25
CA ALA A 596 -9.87 25.34 -24.09
C ALA A 596 -9.98 26.62 -24.90
N TYR A 597 -11.14 26.81 -25.49
CA TYR A 597 -11.50 28.00 -26.25
C TYR A 597 -12.69 28.70 -25.62
N ASP A 598 -12.51 29.98 -25.27
CA ASP A 598 -13.56 30.86 -24.76
C ASP A 598 -14.14 31.68 -25.95
N PHE A 599 -15.39 31.44 -26.28
CA PHE A 599 -16.11 32.19 -27.33
C PHE A 599 -16.50 33.57 -26.78
N ARG A 600 -15.83 34.59 -27.27
CA ARG A 600 -16.01 35.99 -26.80
C ARG A 600 -17.01 36.76 -27.61
N GLU A 601 -17.28 36.33 -28.83
CA GLU A 601 -18.11 37.01 -29.83
C GLU A 601 -19.05 36.00 -30.54
N GLY A 602 -20.02 36.51 -31.28
CA GLY A 602 -20.97 35.71 -32.06
C GLY A 602 -22.00 34.98 -31.23
N ALA A 603 -22.69 34.03 -31.85
CA ALA A 603 -23.78 33.28 -31.25
C ALA A 603 -23.39 32.41 -30.04
N LEU A 604 -22.13 32.01 -29.95
CA LEU A 604 -21.58 31.22 -28.85
C LEU A 604 -20.92 32.06 -27.75
N ARG A 605 -21.10 33.38 -27.76
CA ARG A 605 -20.53 34.26 -26.72
C ARG A 605 -20.89 33.77 -25.33
N GLY A 606 -19.88 33.70 -24.47
CA GLY A 606 -20.01 33.21 -23.09
C GLY A 606 -19.85 31.69 -22.91
N TRP A 607 -19.74 30.96 -24.02
CA TRP A 607 -19.41 29.55 -23.97
C TRP A 607 -17.89 29.31 -23.89
N THR A 608 -17.51 28.27 -23.22
CA THR A 608 -16.15 27.71 -23.22
C THR A 608 -16.25 26.24 -23.62
N LEU A 609 -15.51 25.85 -24.65
CA LEU A 609 -15.33 24.43 -25.03
C LEU A 609 -13.88 24.06 -24.78
N GLY A 610 -13.66 22.94 -24.11
CA GLY A 610 -12.33 22.45 -23.81
C GLY A 610 -12.28 20.92 -23.77
N GLY A 611 -11.06 20.41 -23.76
CA GLY A 611 -10.82 18.99 -23.63
C GLY A 611 -9.41 18.71 -23.17
N GLY A 612 -9.23 17.54 -22.60
CA GLY A 612 -7.96 17.00 -22.16
C GLY A 612 -7.69 15.63 -22.75
N TRP A 613 -6.43 15.33 -22.96
CA TRP A 613 -5.97 14.00 -23.30
C TRP A 613 -4.79 13.64 -22.42
N ARG A 614 -4.84 12.45 -21.85
CA ARG A 614 -3.78 11.90 -20.99
C ARG A 614 -3.34 10.57 -21.55
N TRP A 615 -2.05 10.39 -21.65
CA TRP A 615 -1.45 9.17 -22.10
C TRP A 615 -0.29 8.75 -21.19
N ARG A 616 -0.16 7.44 -20.95
CA ARG A 616 0.96 6.82 -20.22
C ARG A 616 1.43 5.61 -21.03
N SER A 617 2.75 5.46 -21.12
CA SER A 617 3.34 4.31 -21.81
C SER A 617 2.98 2.98 -21.18
N ALA A 618 3.22 1.90 -21.89
CA ALA A 618 3.23 0.56 -21.31
C ALA A 618 4.25 0.45 -20.17
N ASN A 619 4.03 -0.50 -19.28
CA ASN A 619 4.91 -0.89 -18.18
C ASN A 619 5.37 -2.33 -18.35
N ILE A 620 6.46 -2.72 -17.68
CA ILE A 620 6.88 -4.10 -17.56
C ILE A 620 5.96 -4.76 -16.53
N ILE A 621 5.39 -5.92 -16.86
CA ILE A 621 4.45 -6.67 -16.01
C ILE A 621 4.92 -8.09 -15.68
N GLY A 622 6.08 -8.47 -16.14
CA GLY A 622 6.70 -9.76 -15.89
C GLY A 622 7.86 -10.05 -16.84
N ARG A 623 8.43 -11.22 -16.66
CA ARG A 623 9.44 -11.80 -17.57
C ARG A 623 9.12 -13.25 -17.88
N THR A 624 9.60 -13.71 -19.01
CA THR A 624 9.62 -15.14 -19.34
C THR A 624 10.75 -15.83 -18.59
N SER A 625 10.76 -17.16 -18.58
CA SER A 625 11.87 -17.97 -18.04
C SER A 625 13.21 -17.71 -18.75
N SER A 626 13.17 -17.24 -20.00
CA SER A 626 14.34 -16.84 -20.77
C SER A 626 14.81 -15.40 -20.46
N GLY A 627 14.14 -14.68 -19.55
CA GLY A 627 14.47 -13.31 -19.16
C GLY A 627 13.89 -12.22 -20.07
N ALA A 628 13.11 -12.56 -21.10
CA ALA A 628 12.48 -11.58 -21.99
C ALA A 628 11.36 -10.81 -21.24
N GLU A 629 11.35 -9.49 -21.39
CA GLU A 629 10.36 -8.62 -20.74
C GLU A 629 8.97 -8.80 -21.36
N ILE A 630 7.97 -8.87 -20.50
CA ILE A 630 6.55 -8.86 -20.89
C ILE A 630 6.01 -7.48 -20.57
N THR A 631 5.59 -6.76 -21.59
CA THR A 631 5.03 -5.42 -21.46
C THR A 631 3.51 -5.47 -21.33
N GLY A 632 2.98 -4.61 -20.45
CA GLY A 632 1.55 -4.32 -20.33
C GLY A 632 1.08 -3.44 -21.50
N GLN A 633 -0.07 -2.83 -21.31
CA GLN A 633 -0.65 -1.91 -22.30
C GLN A 633 -0.43 -0.45 -21.93
N ALA A 634 -0.33 0.43 -22.95
CA ALA A 634 -0.40 1.87 -22.74
C ALA A 634 -1.81 2.28 -22.31
N LEU A 635 -1.90 3.35 -21.53
CA LEU A 635 -3.18 3.91 -21.09
C LEU A 635 -3.42 5.26 -21.72
N SER A 636 -4.64 5.49 -22.18
CA SER A 636 -5.07 6.82 -22.62
C SER A 636 -6.46 7.15 -22.09
N ALA A 637 -6.73 8.42 -21.87
CA ALA A 637 -8.06 8.90 -21.49
C ALA A 637 -8.29 10.28 -22.09
N ALA A 638 -9.49 10.51 -22.57
CA ALA A 638 -9.94 11.82 -23.05
C ALA A 638 -10.96 12.39 -22.08
N ASP A 639 -10.85 13.69 -21.81
CA ASP A 639 -11.76 14.45 -20.95
C ASP A 639 -12.37 15.60 -21.74
N LEU A 640 -13.62 15.99 -21.43
CA LEU A 640 -14.31 17.10 -22.07
C LEU A 640 -14.74 18.13 -21.02
N LEU A 641 -14.75 19.39 -21.43
CA LEU A 641 -15.22 20.52 -20.65
C LEU A 641 -16.16 21.36 -21.52
N LEU A 642 -17.33 21.62 -21.00
CA LEU A 642 -18.27 22.60 -21.57
C LEU A 642 -18.68 23.55 -20.46
N ALA A 643 -18.54 24.85 -20.68
CA ALA A 643 -19.02 25.83 -19.72
C ALA A 643 -19.75 26.98 -20.39
N HIS A 644 -20.70 27.57 -19.66
CA HIS A 644 -21.40 28.76 -20.08
C HIS A 644 -21.45 29.79 -18.95
N THR A 645 -21.04 31.01 -19.23
CA THR A 645 -21.06 32.13 -18.29
C THR A 645 -22.15 33.14 -18.71
N ARG A 646 -23.08 33.41 -17.78
CA ARG A 646 -24.20 34.27 -18.03
C ARG A 646 -24.49 35.21 -16.86
N THR A 647 -24.98 36.41 -17.14
CA THR A 647 -25.60 37.31 -16.17
C THR A 647 -27.11 37.21 -16.31
N PHE A 648 -27.85 37.25 -15.20
CA PHE A 648 -29.30 37.26 -15.20
C PHE A 648 -29.82 38.62 -14.78
N ARG A 649 -30.87 39.09 -15.43
CA ARG A 649 -31.51 40.37 -15.12
C ARG A 649 -32.07 40.34 -13.69
N GLY A 650 -31.75 41.35 -12.88
CA GLY A 650 -32.21 41.44 -11.49
C GLY A 650 -31.39 40.62 -10.47
N VAL A 651 -30.40 39.87 -10.90
CA VAL A 651 -29.49 39.12 -10.00
C VAL A 651 -28.08 39.68 -10.17
N PRO A 652 -27.46 40.25 -9.11
CA PRO A 652 -26.09 40.77 -9.22
C PRO A 652 -25.10 39.64 -9.44
N GLY A 653 -24.03 39.94 -10.21
CA GLY A 653 -22.96 38.98 -10.45
C GLY A 653 -23.11 38.13 -11.70
N ARG A 654 -22.19 37.17 -11.85
CA ARG A 654 -22.11 36.27 -13.01
C ARG A 654 -22.23 34.83 -12.55
N PHE A 655 -23.02 34.06 -13.27
CA PHE A 655 -23.15 32.61 -13.08
C PHE A 655 -22.32 31.89 -14.13
N ARG A 656 -21.51 30.93 -13.69
CA ARG A 656 -20.81 29.97 -14.56
C ARG A 656 -21.33 28.57 -14.29
N PHE A 657 -21.88 27.95 -15.31
CA PHE A 657 -22.29 26.55 -15.33
C PHE A 657 -21.19 25.80 -16.08
N GLN A 658 -20.63 24.77 -15.47
CA GLN A 658 -19.54 24.00 -16.06
C GLN A 658 -19.82 22.51 -15.94
N LEU A 659 -19.81 21.82 -17.07
CA LEU A 659 -19.88 20.38 -17.17
C LEU A 659 -18.50 19.84 -17.50
N ASN A 660 -17.99 18.94 -16.68
CA ASN A 660 -16.79 18.18 -16.94
C ASN A 660 -17.16 16.73 -17.15
N VAL A 661 -16.60 16.11 -18.17
CA VAL A 661 -16.74 14.67 -18.44
C VAL A 661 -15.36 14.04 -18.41
N ALA A 662 -15.05 13.34 -17.32
CA ALA A 662 -13.81 12.57 -17.23
C ALA A 662 -13.98 11.22 -17.93
N ASN A 663 -12.92 10.72 -18.56
CA ASN A 663 -12.93 9.51 -19.37
C ASN A 663 -14.13 9.49 -20.36
N ALA A 664 -14.23 10.52 -21.19
CA ALA A 664 -15.37 10.75 -22.10
C ALA A 664 -15.65 9.57 -23.04
N LEU A 665 -14.61 8.82 -23.42
CA LEU A 665 -14.72 7.63 -24.27
C LEU A 665 -15.15 6.38 -23.50
N ASN A 666 -15.29 6.48 -22.17
CA ASN A 666 -15.66 5.39 -21.26
C ASN A 666 -14.79 4.14 -21.42
N GLN A 667 -13.49 4.33 -21.50
CA GLN A 667 -12.54 3.22 -21.53
C GLN A 667 -12.52 2.57 -20.14
N THR A 668 -13.03 1.36 -20.03
CA THR A 668 -13.15 0.62 -18.76
C THR A 668 -12.48 -0.74 -18.82
N ASP A 669 -11.57 -0.94 -19.77
CA ASP A 669 -10.85 -2.20 -19.92
C ASP A 669 -10.01 -2.51 -18.68
N LEU A 670 -9.92 -3.79 -18.34
CA LEU A 670 -9.02 -4.25 -17.30
C LEU A 670 -7.59 -4.10 -17.76
N VAL A 671 -6.76 -3.46 -16.95
CA VAL A 671 -5.36 -3.21 -17.24
C VAL A 671 -4.52 -4.29 -16.59
N PRO A 672 -3.88 -5.20 -17.34
CA PRO A 672 -3.00 -6.19 -16.74
C PRO A 672 -1.76 -5.50 -16.15
N VAL A 673 -1.46 -5.82 -14.89
CA VAL A 673 -0.32 -5.26 -14.15
C VAL A 673 0.67 -6.30 -13.67
N ARG A 674 0.29 -7.58 -13.73
CA ARG A 674 1.18 -8.69 -13.43
C ARG A 674 0.86 -9.90 -14.30
N TYR A 675 1.90 -10.47 -14.90
CA TYR A 675 1.81 -11.69 -15.70
C TYR A 675 1.84 -12.93 -14.79
N ALA A 676 1.06 -13.95 -15.13
CA ALA A 676 1.03 -15.20 -14.38
C ALA A 676 2.04 -16.19 -14.98
N VAL A 677 3.08 -16.51 -14.22
CA VAL A 677 4.06 -17.56 -14.54
C VAL A 677 4.16 -18.55 -13.37
N SER A 678 4.57 -19.76 -13.63
CA SER A 678 4.93 -20.76 -12.63
C SER A 678 6.03 -21.66 -13.17
N GLU A 679 6.68 -22.41 -12.29
CA GLU A 679 7.67 -23.42 -12.69
C GLU A 679 7.09 -24.45 -13.67
N ALA A 680 5.82 -24.83 -13.46
CA ALA A 680 5.11 -25.76 -14.35
C ALA A 680 4.69 -25.11 -15.67
N ASN A 681 4.67 -23.78 -15.78
CA ASN A 681 4.32 -23.04 -16.98
C ASN A 681 5.11 -21.73 -17.06
N PRO A 682 6.40 -21.79 -17.43
CA PRO A 682 7.31 -20.66 -17.42
C PRO A 682 6.92 -19.56 -18.43
N ASP A 683 6.19 -19.89 -19.49
CA ASP A 683 5.69 -18.93 -20.49
C ASP A 683 4.31 -18.33 -20.12
N GLY A 684 3.80 -18.67 -18.93
CA GLY A 684 2.48 -18.30 -18.47
C GLY A 684 1.37 -19.16 -19.07
N PHE A 685 0.15 -18.92 -18.62
CA PHE A 685 -1.01 -19.71 -19.01
C PHE A 685 -1.74 -19.03 -20.17
N LEU A 686 -1.99 -19.79 -21.24
CA LEU A 686 -2.90 -19.37 -22.30
C LEU A 686 -4.35 -19.61 -21.86
N LEU A 687 -5.20 -18.63 -22.08
CA LEU A 687 -6.63 -18.82 -21.91
C LEU A 687 -7.18 -19.76 -22.97
N PRO A 688 -8.18 -20.61 -22.64
CA PRO A 688 -8.79 -21.53 -23.59
C PRO A 688 -9.29 -20.81 -24.85
N GLY A 689 -9.14 -21.48 -26.00
CA GLY A 689 -9.57 -20.95 -27.30
C GLY A 689 -8.69 -19.84 -27.86
N GLY A 690 -7.43 -19.73 -27.41
CA GLY A 690 -6.49 -18.72 -27.92
C GLY A 690 -6.82 -17.28 -27.53
N ARG A 691 -7.64 -17.08 -26.49
CA ARG A 691 -8.12 -15.75 -26.02
C ARG A 691 -7.07 -14.90 -25.31
N GLY A 692 -5.82 -15.23 -25.42
CA GLY A 692 -4.71 -14.49 -24.81
C GLY A 692 -4.13 -15.17 -23.57
N ARG A 693 -3.24 -14.47 -22.90
CA ARG A 693 -2.49 -14.98 -21.75
C ARG A 693 -3.20 -14.68 -20.42
N ALA A 694 -3.03 -15.55 -19.45
CA ALA A 694 -3.51 -15.31 -18.10
C ALA A 694 -2.62 -14.29 -17.38
N TYR A 695 -3.25 -13.36 -16.67
CA TYR A 695 -2.59 -12.38 -15.83
C TYR A 695 -3.02 -12.62 -14.37
N SER A 696 -2.07 -12.46 -13.45
CA SER A 696 -2.36 -12.69 -12.03
C SER A 696 -2.97 -11.47 -11.32
N ARG A 697 -2.87 -10.28 -11.93
CA ARG A 697 -3.41 -9.05 -11.36
C ARG A 697 -3.83 -8.05 -12.45
N TYR A 698 -4.92 -7.34 -12.17
CA TYR A 698 -5.44 -6.26 -13.00
C TYR A 698 -5.72 -5.02 -12.16
N ASP A 699 -5.54 -3.85 -12.76
CA ASP A 699 -6.06 -2.59 -12.25
C ASP A 699 -7.36 -2.23 -12.98
N LEU A 700 -8.24 -1.52 -12.27
CA LEU A 700 -9.49 -1.00 -12.80
C LEU A 700 -9.28 0.45 -13.27
N VAL A 701 -9.80 0.76 -14.44
CA VAL A 701 -9.89 2.15 -14.93
C VAL A 701 -11.22 2.73 -14.44
N THR A 702 -11.17 3.93 -13.88
CA THR A 702 -12.37 4.66 -13.45
C THR A 702 -13.28 4.89 -14.66
N PRO A 703 -14.55 4.49 -14.61
CA PRO A 703 -15.49 4.72 -15.69
C PRO A 703 -15.74 6.21 -15.93
N ARG A 704 -16.48 6.54 -16.97
CA ARG A 704 -16.86 7.91 -17.28
C ARG A 704 -17.61 8.55 -16.12
N GLU A 705 -17.15 9.74 -15.72
CA GLU A 705 -17.75 10.54 -14.66
C GLU A 705 -18.22 11.88 -15.20
N TRP A 706 -19.41 12.29 -14.79
CA TRP A 706 -20.01 13.56 -15.11
C TRP A 706 -20.04 14.42 -13.87
N ARG A 707 -19.55 15.66 -13.97
CA ARG A 707 -19.57 16.63 -12.87
C ARG A 707 -20.09 17.97 -13.36
N LEU A 708 -21.25 18.39 -12.80
CA LEU A 708 -21.79 19.73 -13.00
C LEU A 708 -21.37 20.62 -11.84
N THR A 709 -20.81 21.79 -12.16
CA THR A 709 -20.42 22.80 -11.18
C THR A 709 -21.10 24.13 -11.54
N THR A 710 -21.72 24.76 -10.56
CA THR A 710 -22.25 26.10 -10.69
C THR A 710 -21.46 27.04 -9.80
N THR A 711 -20.93 28.12 -10.37
CA THR A 711 -20.19 29.16 -9.64
C THR A 711 -20.93 30.51 -9.81
N TRP A 712 -21.18 31.17 -8.69
CA TRP A 712 -21.72 32.48 -8.65
C TRP A 712 -20.68 33.48 -8.14
N ASN A 713 -20.32 34.44 -8.97
CA ASN A 713 -19.39 35.53 -8.65
C ASN A 713 -20.20 36.83 -8.65
N TYR A 714 -20.39 37.43 -7.50
CA TYR A 714 -21.13 38.68 -7.30
C TYR A 714 -20.18 39.84 -6.98
#